data_2622df062ad64f95447e615f780c08f6
#
_entry.id   2622df062ad64f95447e615f780c08f6
#
_cell.length_a   1.000
_cell.length_b   1.000
_cell.length_c   1.000
_cell.angle_alpha   90.00
_cell.angle_beta   90.00
_cell.angle_gamma   90.00
#
_symmetry.space_group_name_H-M   'P 1'
#
loop_
_entity.id
_entity.type
_entity.pdbx_description
1 polymer ?
#
loop_
_entity_poly.entity_id
_entity_poly.type
_entity_poly.pdbx_seq_one_letter_code
_entity_poly.pdbx_strand_id
1 'polypeptide(L)'
;STPFRRRFMWWANTAVEINDNYAVDFPPDVSSVNDHDRRCVLSWPIAKGVYKTVRPWNFGEGTDIHFTRNIKAPTSMMVSKDECDLDFVCGYDYGKEAGVAMVSNHHTAPGKKLWIWGNSPFASKWCENLTDDGSEYCELMTGCYTDNQPDFTMIEPYEKKEFDQYWYPIKKIGEPKAVTLDAALNFYKKGNKLFVGVCPSGNFLGSKIIVTSNGKELFSKKVDLLIEDPYIDEFDFDGDIKLIEVFVKDKNNKELVAFRNNLKEHEPIKPRPISPRPKDIKTNEELYLHGYHLYQYNHFAYKATDYLEEALRRDPTDYRCNEAMGDICLDNARFDLAKQYYSKAIEKVCLRDANPKNASCYYGRGVANRYLGLDLEAENDFYKAVWQYGTRSCSYYALAGLASKKGDKEEAIRLLELSLETNAKNPLAIYMLGLLKDDSKVEEKVNEIDPLFFNGNDIKRTLIIVRELLNFGMLDLSIEYLEKSNKNPLVYYYLAYVHKLKNDGEETRYIDMAENADPYHCFPNDDFDVIVLKSASTPMANYYMGCLYYHRDQYELAASLFEKVNEKITYYPSLRNLSLAYFDHLNKKEEAYTLLKKAFELSRNGRVFYELVMMEASLNISLEDRVKFIESNLDLASSRDDVLTKYISYLVDLRQYEKAIFMLKTHSFHTYEGGEGNLTSLHSNLYFLLGNDEFNKGNYQKAKEYYLIGLDYPLNYHETITLHADNSHLYYKLALVSKELGETSKMNEYLEKGISSLACPNPNFYFAAKCYELLNRKEEAKAKLDALYETGKDLYENRDLDSYFGVGAPTRLPFAYDIDRVNTIKSLELEIFALLGEGKTKEAEEKKKELRKLDLSSIALTLTSNI
;
A
#
# COMPACT_ATOMS: atom_id res chain seq x y z
N SER A 1 0.40 -20.81 -7.23
CA SER A 1 0.12 -21.81 -6.18
C SER A 1 1.34 -22.03 -5.32
N THR A 2 1.19 -22.03 -4.02
CA THR A 2 2.24 -22.26 -3.03
C THR A 2 1.79 -23.32 -2.04
N PRO A 3 2.73 -24.07 -1.41
CA PRO A 3 2.38 -25.05 -0.39
C PRO A 3 2.01 -24.42 0.96
N PHE A 4 2.06 -23.09 1.09
CA PHE A 4 1.67 -22.38 2.33
C PHE A 4 0.66 -21.28 2.05
N ARG A 5 -0.02 -20.84 3.11
CA ARG A 5 -0.86 -19.65 3.10
C ARG A 5 -0.03 -18.43 2.71
N ARG A 6 -0.55 -17.58 1.84
CA ARG A 6 0.11 -16.35 1.40
C ARG A 6 -0.84 -15.17 1.46
N ARG A 7 -0.31 -14.01 1.80
CA ARG A 7 -1.01 -12.74 1.66
C ARG A 7 -1.03 -12.34 0.19
N PHE A 8 -2.14 -11.79 -0.27
CA PHE A 8 -2.22 -11.21 -1.60
C PHE A 8 -3.08 -9.95 -1.60
N MET A 9 -2.84 -9.13 -2.59
CA MET A 9 -3.56 -7.88 -2.83
C MET A 9 -3.93 -7.80 -4.32
N TRP A 10 -5.21 -7.54 -4.59
CA TRP A 10 -5.72 -7.39 -5.93
C TRP A 10 -6.87 -6.38 -5.98
N TRP A 11 -6.66 -5.30 -6.71
CA TRP A 11 -7.67 -4.34 -7.10
C TRP A 11 -7.72 -4.23 -8.61
N ALA A 12 -8.92 -4.18 -9.19
CA ALA A 12 -9.12 -3.80 -10.57
C ALA A 12 -9.59 -2.34 -10.59
N ASN A 13 -8.81 -1.51 -11.26
CA ASN A 13 -9.01 -0.07 -11.33
C ASN A 13 -9.54 0.31 -12.70
N THR A 14 -10.58 1.15 -12.73
CA THR A 14 -11.00 1.84 -13.94
C THR A 14 -10.79 3.32 -13.73
N ALA A 15 -9.84 3.90 -14.44
CA ALA A 15 -9.67 5.35 -14.47
C ALA A 15 -10.78 5.97 -15.33
N VAL A 16 -11.47 6.95 -14.78
CA VAL A 16 -12.53 7.70 -15.47
C VAL A 16 -12.25 9.18 -15.36
N GLU A 17 -12.40 9.89 -16.49
CA GLU A 17 -12.30 11.35 -16.54
C GLU A 17 -13.38 11.98 -15.66
N ILE A 18 -13.01 12.97 -14.87
CA ILE A 18 -13.92 13.71 -13.98
C ILE A 18 -13.91 15.20 -14.28
N ASN A 19 -14.93 15.88 -13.77
CA ASN A 19 -15.07 17.34 -13.80
C ASN A 19 -16.01 17.79 -12.67
N ASP A 20 -16.32 19.06 -12.59
CA ASP A 20 -17.19 19.61 -11.54
C ASP A 20 -18.61 19.03 -11.50
N ASN A 21 -19.06 18.36 -12.55
CA ASN A 21 -20.38 17.72 -12.62
C ASN A 21 -20.34 16.22 -12.37
N TYR A 22 -19.15 15.66 -12.06
CA TYR A 22 -19.00 14.23 -11.88
C TYR A 22 -19.32 13.82 -10.45
N ALA A 23 -20.13 12.80 -10.31
CA ALA A 23 -20.49 12.16 -9.05
C ALA A 23 -20.07 10.69 -9.05
N VAL A 24 -19.64 10.19 -7.91
CA VAL A 24 -19.39 8.76 -7.67
C VAL A 24 -20.52 8.21 -6.81
N ASP A 25 -21.12 7.13 -7.24
CA ASP A 25 -22.25 6.53 -6.58
C ASP A 25 -21.89 5.16 -6.01
N PHE A 26 -21.81 5.07 -4.69
CA PHE A 26 -21.86 3.79 -3.98
C PHE A 26 -23.32 3.35 -3.81
N PRO A 27 -23.57 2.05 -3.67
CA PRO A 27 -24.93 1.56 -3.51
C PRO A 27 -25.71 2.23 -2.37
N PRO A 28 -27.04 2.33 -2.48
CA PRO A 28 -27.88 3.09 -1.54
C PRO A 28 -27.95 2.53 -0.12
N ASP A 29 -27.41 1.33 0.14
CA ASP A 29 -27.23 0.75 1.46
C ASP A 29 -25.93 1.20 2.16
N VAL A 30 -25.04 1.92 1.48
CA VAL A 30 -23.78 2.43 2.06
C VAL A 30 -24.03 3.67 2.91
N SER A 31 -23.57 3.65 4.14
CA SER A 31 -23.70 4.77 5.10
C SER A 31 -22.37 5.38 5.54
N SER A 32 -21.27 4.67 5.33
CA SER A 32 -19.91 5.14 5.68
C SER A 32 -18.83 4.59 4.75
N VAL A 33 -17.71 5.27 4.70
CA VAL A 33 -16.52 4.89 3.93
C VAL A 33 -15.26 5.11 4.76
N ASN A 34 -14.22 4.33 4.50
CA ASN A 34 -12.95 4.42 5.20
C ASN A 34 -11.78 4.67 4.25
N ASP A 35 -10.76 5.34 4.77
CA ASP A 35 -9.49 5.59 4.10
C ASP A 35 -8.54 4.38 4.18
N HIS A 36 -7.37 4.48 3.53
CA HIS A 36 -6.27 3.51 3.62
C HIS A 36 -5.88 3.22 5.07
N ASP A 37 -5.80 4.24 5.89
CA ASP A 37 -5.69 4.09 7.32
C ASP A 37 -7.08 4.10 7.94
N ARG A 38 -7.60 2.94 8.29
CA ARG A 38 -8.95 2.79 8.88
C ARG A 38 -9.18 3.56 10.18
N ARG A 39 -8.24 4.36 10.64
CA ARG A 39 -8.45 5.34 11.70
C ARG A 39 -9.40 6.44 11.27
N CYS A 40 -9.55 6.65 9.97
CA CYS A 40 -10.47 7.63 9.43
C CYS A 40 -11.66 6.98 8.74
N VAL A 41 -12.84 7.29 9.24
CA VAL A 41 -14.14 6.88 8.72
C VAL A 41 -14.97 8.12 8.49
N LEU A 42 -15.61 8.21 7.33
CA LEU A 42 -16.52 9.28 6.95
C LEU A 42 -17.92 8.75 6.78
N SER A 43 -18.93 9.54 7.15
CA SER A 43 -20.29 9.28 6.72
C SER A 43 -20.44 9.53 5.23
N TRP A 44 -21.25 8.72 4.56
CA TRP A 44 -21.52 8.79 3.14
C TRP A 44 -23.00 9.04 2.88
N PRO A 45 -23.40 9.88 1.90
CA PRO A 45 -22.53 10.73 1.06
C PRO A 45 -22.16 12.09 1.71
N ILE A 46 -22.75 12.42 2.85
CA ILE A 46 -22.51 13.70 3.53
C ILE A 46 -21.48 13.51 4.63
N ALA A 47 -20.25 13.96 4.40
CA ALA A 47 -19.19 13.95 5.38
C ALA A 47 -19.25 15.19 6.30
N LYS A 48 -18.91 15.02 7.59
CA LYS A 48 -18.93 16.08 8.60
C LYS A 48 -17.66 16.07 9.45
N GLY A 49 -17.32 17.25 9.95
CA GLY A 49 -16.20 17.42 10.88
C GLY A 49 -14.84 17.27 10.21
N VAL A 50 -13.84 16.92 11.02
CA VAL A 50 -12.45 16.83 10.55
C VAL A 50 -12.11 15.41 10.11
N TYR A 51 -11.63 15.29 8.91
CA TYR A 51 -11.01 14.08 8.38
C TYR A 51 -9.60 13.94 8.95
N LYS A 52 -9.43 13.04 9.89
CA LYS A 52 -8.17 12.85 10.63
C LYS A 52 -7.25 11.87 9.90
N THR A 53 -6.65 12.32 8.82
CA THR A 53 -5.59 11.58 8.14
C THR A 53 -4.26 12.32 8.26
N VAL A 54 -3.22 11.80 7.64
CA VAL A 54 -1.94 12.50 7.40
C VAL A 54 -2.16 13.90 6.78
N ARG A 55 -3.25 14.04 6.05
CA ARG A 55 -3.68 15.29 5.42
C ARG A 55 -5.08 15.66 5.90
N PRO A 56 -5.21 16.22 7.11
CA PRO A 56 -6.50 16.50 7.70
C PRO A 56 -7.24 17.58 6.92
N TRP A 57 -8.54 17.37 6.82
CA TRP A 57 -9.42 18.25 6.11
C TRP A 57 -10.74 18.41 6.87
N ASN A 58 -11.26 19.63 6.92
CA ASN A 58 -12.49 19.92 7.62
C ASN A 58 -13.66 20.02 6.64
N PHE A 59 -14.62 19.10 6.76
CA PHE A 59 -15.86 19.08 6.00
C PHE A 59 -16.95 20.01 6.56
N GLY A 60 -16.69 20.68 7.70
CA GLY A 60 -17.64 21.58 8.35
C GLY A 60 -18.89 20.86 8.84
N GLU A 61 -20.04 21.55 8.72
CA GLU A 61 -21.34 21.03 9.15
C GLU A 61 -21.94 19.94 8.24
N GLY A 62 -21.36 19.79 7.06
CA GLY A 62 -21.73 18.75 6.11
C GLY A 62 -21.31 19.12 4.68
N THR A 63 -20.49 18.25 4.08
CA THR A 63 -20.05 18.36 2.68
C THR A 63 -20.48 17.11 1.94
N ASP A 64 -21.11 17.30 0.81
CA ASP A 64 -21.53 16.22 -0.07
C ASP A 64 -20.35 15.71 -0.88
N ILE A 65 -19.74 14.60 -0.42
CA ILE A 65 -18.51 14.04 -0.98
C ILE A 65 -18.74 13.04 -2.12
N HIS A 66 -19.99 12.79 -2.50
CA HIS A 66 -20.24 12.01 -3.70
C HIS A 66 -19.90 12.82 -4.96
N PHE A 67 -20.00 14.16 -4.94
CA PHE A 67 -19.48 14.99 -6.01
C PHE A 67 -17.97 15.19 -5.89
N THR A 68 -17.22 14.81 -6.92
CA THR A 68 -15.75 14.88 -6.94
C THR A 68 -15.21 16.30 -6.72
N ARG A 69 -15.92 17.34 -7.18
CA ARG A 69 -15.57 18.76 -6.93
C ARG A 69 -15.47 19.13 -5.45
N ASN A 70 -16.10 18.39 -4.57
CA ASN A 70 -16.10 18.64 -3.14
C ASN A 70 -14.97 17.92 -2.40
N ILE A 71 -14.23 17.06 -3.07
CA ILE A 71 -13.06 16.36 -2.53
C ILE A 71 -11.81 17.15 -2.92
N LYS A 72 -11.13 17.78 -1.95
CA LYS A 72 -10.06 18.74 -2.23
C LYS A 72 -8.64 18.14 -2.15
N ALA A 73 -8.47 16.99 -1.53
CA ALA A 73 -7.17 16.36 -1.31
C ALA A 73 -7.17 14.93 -1.83
N PRO A 74 -5.98 14.37 -2.14
CA PRO A 74 -5.84 12.94 -2.45
C PRO A 74 -6.48 12.10 -1.36
N THR A 75 -7.40 11.24 -1.75
CA THR A 75 -8.11 10.39 -0.79
C THR A 75 -8.57 9.09 -1.44
N SER A 76 -8.70 8.08 -0.59
CA SER A 76 -9.29 6.80 -0.91
C SER A 76 -10.54 6.62 -0.04
N MET A 77 -11.63 6.22 -0.65
CA MET A 77 -12.87 5.94 0.06
C MET A 77 -13.28 4.51 -0.28
N MET A 78 -13.22 3.62 0.70
CA MET A 78 -13.62 2.24 0.53
C MET A 78 -14.83 1.92 1.37
N VAL A 79 -15.75 1.18 0.78
CA VAL A 79 -16.88 0.53 1.47
C VAL A 79 -16.40 -0.78 2.06
N SER A 80 -16.57 -0.98 3.35
CA SER A 80 -16.26 -2.25 4.00
C SER A 80 -17.28 -3.34 3.62
N LYS A 81 -16.84 -4.58 3.61
CA LYS A 81 -17.66 -5.74 3.19
C LYS A 81 -18.98 -5.89 3.95
N ASP A 82 -19.00 -5.43 5.20
CA ASP A 82 -20.19 -5.58 6.07
C ASP A 82 -21.17 -4.40 5.94
N GLU A 83 -20.90 -3.45 5.06
CA GLU A 83 -21.69 -2.24 4.87
C GLU A 83 -22.45 -2.19 3.54
N CYS A 84 -22.34 -3.21 2.70
CA CYS A 84 -23.01 -3.22 1.41
C CYS A 84 -23.27 -4.65 0.93
N ASP A 85 -24.54 -4.96 0.70
CA ASP A 85 -24.99 -6.24 0.14
C ASP A 85 -25.26 -6.16 -1.39
N LEU A 86 -24.95 -5.02 -2.03
CA LEU A 86 -25.17 -4.81 -3.47
C LEU A 86 -23.86 -4.89 -4.28
N ASP A 87 -23.99 -5.21 -5.56
CA ASP A 87 -22.90 -5.69 -6.41
C ASP A 87 -22.26 -4.61 -7.31
N PHE A 88 -22.41 -3.31 -7.03
CA PHE A 88 -21.98 -2.28 -7.96
C PHE A 88 -21.28 -1.08 -7.32
N VAL A 89 -20.58 -0.33 -8.14
CA VAL A 89 -20.16 1.06 -7.93
C VAL A 89 -20.28 1.78 -9.27
N CYS A 90 -20.70 3.04 -9.25
CA CYS A 90 -20.91 3.81 -10.45
C CYS A 90 -20.24 5.18 -10.38
N GLY A 91 -20.05 5.78 -11.54
CA GLY A 91 -19.73 7.18 -11.67
C GLY A 91 -20.60 7.80 -12.76
N TYR A 92 -21.05 9.03 -12.56
CA TYR A 92 -21.94 9.71 -13.47
C TYR A 92 -21.58 11.19 -13.65
N ASP A 93 -21.41 11.62 -14.88
CA ASP A 93 -21.22 13.02 -15.26
C ASP A 93 -22.56 13.63 -15.65
N TYR A 94 -23.07 14.52 -14.82
CA TYR A 94 -24.32 15.24 -15.07
C TYR A 94 -24.24 16.24 -16.24
N GLY A 95 -23.04 16.68 -16.58
CA GLY A 95 -22.83 17.57 -17.73
C GLY A 95 -22.88 16.82 -19.05
N LYS A 96 -22.36 15.61 -19.09
CA LYS A 96 -22.39 14.70 -20.26
C LYS A 96 -23.64 13.81 -20.29
N GLU A 97 -24.41 13.78 -19.20
CA GLU A 97 -25.53 12.84 -18.98
C GLU A 97 -25.12 11.38 -19.24
N ALA A 98 -23.91 11.01 -18.83
CA ALA A 98 -23.31 9.71 -19.06
C ALA A 98 -22.39 9.31 -17.92
N GLY A 99 -22.15 8.01 -17.78
CA GLY A 99 -21.27 7.48 -16.76
C GLY A 99 -20.89 6.04 -17.01
N VAL A 100 -20.35 5.40 -16.02
CA VAL A 100 -19.94 4.00 -16.04
C VAL A 100 -20.50 3.26 -14.82
N ALA A 101 -21.01 2.06 -15.06
CA ALA A 101 -21.37 1.12 -14.01
C ALA A 101 -20.32 0.00 -13.97
N MET A 102 -19.83 -0.30 -12.78
CA MET A 102 -18.98 -1.44 -12.49
C MET A 102 -19.76 -2.43 -11.63
N VAL A 103 -19.78 -3.69 -12.04
CA VAL A 103 -20.52 -4.76 -11.37
C VAL A 103 -19.58 -5.88 -10.98
N SER A 104 -19.62 -6.28 -9.73
CA SER A 104 -18.86 -7.41 -9.19
C SER A 104 -19.59 -8.03 -8.01
N ASN A 105 -19.66 -9.35 -7.98
CA ASN A 105 -20.32 -10.08 -6.91
C ASN A 105 -19.65 -9.79 -5.54
N HIS A 106 -20.37 -9.17 -4.62
CA HIS A 106 -19.86 -8.79 -3.29
C HIS A 106 -19.46 -9.98 -2.41
N HIS A 107 -19.91 -11.20 -2.70
CA HIS A 107 -19.48 -12.40 -1.97
C HIS A 107 -18.06 -12.84 -2.34
N THR A 108 -17.60 -12.54 -3.55
CA THR A 108 -16.28 -12.93 -4.05
C THR A 108 -15.31 -11.77 -4.19
N ALA A 109 -15.82 -10.58 -4.51
CA ALA A 109 -15.08 -9.33 -4.59
C ALA A 109 -15.82 -8.23 -3.82
N PRO A 110 -15.78 -8.25 -2.47
CA PRO A 110 -16.58 -7.37 -1.63
C PRO A 110 -16.14 -5.91 -1.65
N GLY A 111 -14.88 -5.66 -1.94
CA GLY A 111 -14.31 -4.31 -1.91
C GLY A 111 -14.86 -3.43 -3.02
N LYS A 112 -15.40 -2.26 -2.65
CA LYS A 112 -15.77 -1.16 -3.56
C LYS A 112 -15.01 0.07 -3.10
N LYS A 113 -14.33 0.75 -4.02
CA LYS A 113 -13.41 1.81 -3.65
C LYS A 113 -13.36 2.90 -4.72
N LEU A 114 -13.28 4.13 -4.25
CA LEU A 114 -12.91 5.31 -4.99
C LEU A 114 -11.50 5.73 -4.60
N TRP A 115 -10.63 5.99 -5.57
CA TRP A 115 -9.44 6.78 -5.41
C TRP A 115 -9.53 8.06 -6.24
N ILE A 116 -9.12 9.18 -5.67
CA ILE A 116 -9.14 10.48 -6.36
C ILE A 116 -7.97 11.35 -5.87
N TRP A 117 -7.34 12.09 -6.77
CA TRP A 117 -6.35 13.12 -6.40
C TRP A 117 -7.01 14.34 -5.74
N GLY A 118 -8.31 14.52 -5.94
CA GLY A 118 -9.10 15.63 -5.46
C GLY A 118 -9.34 16.70 -6.53
N ASN A 119 -9.99 17.79 -6.11
CA ASN A 119 -10.27 18.95 -6.94
C ASN A 119 -9.59 20.19 -6.30
N SER A 120 -8.31 20.35 -6.61
CA SER A 120 -7.48 21.47 -6.16
C SER A 120 -6.37 21.71 -7.18
N PRO A 121 -5.73 22.90 -7.19
CA PRO A 121 -4.59 23.14 -8.09
C PRO A 121 -3.47 22.12 -7.98
N PHE A 122 -3.23 21.58 -6.78
CA PHE A 122 -2.28 20.49 -6.55
C PHE A 122 -2.72 19.20 -7.26
N ALA A 123 -3.97 18.82 -7.14
CA ALA A 123 -4.53 17.63 -7.77
C ALA A 123 -4.45 17.73 -9.30
N SER A 124 -4.80 18.88 -9.87
CA SER A 124 -4.71 19.10 -11.33
C SER A 124 -3.27 18.95 -11.82
N LYS A 125 -2.27 19.42 -11.07
CA LYS A 125 -0.85 19.23 -11.44
C LYS A 125 -0.42 17.75 -11.40
N TRP A 126 -0.93 16.98 -10.49
CA TRP A 126 -0.69 15.52 -10.48
C TRP A 126 -1.34 14.84 -11.66
N CYS A 127 -2.58 15.19 -12.00
CA CYS A 127 -3.26 14.66 -13.18
C CYS A 127 -2.53 15.02 -14.49
N GLU A 128 -2.02 16.26 -14.62
CA GLU A 128 -1.18 16.66 -15.76
C GLU A 128 0.07 15.76 -15.93
N ASN A 129 0.63 15.23 -14.85
CA ASN A 129 1.78 14.33 -14.91
C ASN A 129 1.41 12.86 -15.14
N LEU A 130 0.17 12.46 -14.90
CA LEU A 130 -0.27 11.06 -14.91
C LEU A 130 -1.18 10.70 -16.09
N THR A 131 -1.70 11.69 -16.80
CA THR A 131 -2.56 11.50 -17.98
C THR A 131 -1.92 12.12 -19.22
N ASP A 132 -2.23 11.58 -20.41
CA ASP A 132 -1.63 12.05 -21.66
C ASP A 132 -2.13 13.45 -22.07
N ASP A 133 -3.33 13.83 -21.64
CA ASP A 133 -3.99 15.08 -22.00
C ASP A 133 -4.15 16.07 -20.82
N GLY A 134 -3.68 15.72 -19.64
CA GLY A 134 -3.81 16.53 -18.43
C GLY A 134 -5.20 16.47 -17.78
N SER A 135 -6.08 15.59 -18.24
CA SER A 135 -7.44 15.47 -17.70
C SER A 135 -7.43 15.00 -16.24
N GLU A 136 -8.33 15.56 -15.44
CA GLU A 136 -8.57 15.09 -14.08
C GLU A 136 -9.30 13.75 -14.12
N TYR A 137 -8.94 12.83 -13.22
CA TYR A 137 -9.52 11.50 -13.18
C TYR A 137 -9.72 11.01 -11.74
N CYS A 138 -10.60 10.03 -11.62
CA CYS A 138 -10.69 9.18 -10.43
C CYS A 138 -10.63 7.71 -10.83
N GLU A 139 -10.38 6.85 -9.87
CA GLU A 139 -10.34 5.40 -10.07
C GLU A 139 -11.53 4.77 -9.34
N LEU A 140 -12.38 4.09 -10.11
CA LEU A 140 -13.42 3.23 -9.57
C LEU A 140 -12.89 1.81 -9.52
N MET A 141 -12.96 1.19 -8.34
CA MET A 141 -12.31 -0.09 -8.10
C MET A 141 -13.25 -1.09 -7.43
N THR A 142 -13.07 -2.36 -7.80
CA THR A 142 -13.52 -3.48 -6.97
C THR A 142 -12.35 -4.43 -6.71
N GLY A 143 -12.44 -5.21 -5.63
CA GLY A 143 -11.37 -6.10 -5.25
C GLY A 143 -11.77 -7.16 -4.24
N CYS A 144 -10.89 -8.13 -4.03
CA CYS A 144 -11.12 -9.27 -3.14
C CYS A 144 -10.94 -8.94 -1.66
N TYR A 145 -10.80 -7.67 -1.31
CA TYR A 145 -10.49 -7.27 0.05
C TYR A 145 -11.73 -7.03 0.87
N THR A 146 -11.54 -7.23 2.14
CA THR A 146 -12.54 -6.95 3.16
C THR A 146 -12.35 -5.59 3.80
N ASP A 147 -11.19 -4.96 3.59
CA ASP A 147 -10.83 -3.64 4.09
C ASP A 147 -9.91 -2.90 3.11
N ASN A 148 -9.65 -1.62 3.35
CA ASN A 148 -8.78 -0.83 2.49
C ASN A 148 -7.29 -1.25 2.64
N GLN A 149 -6.49 -1.03 1.59
CA GLN A 149 -5.06 -1.28 1.67
C GLN A 149 -4.41 -0.41 2.78
N PRO A 150 -3.35 -0.90 3.42
CA PRO A 150 -2.55 -2.08 3.10
C PRO A 150 -3.06 -3.38 3.75
N ASP A 151 -4.34 -3.53 4.02
CA ASP A 151 -4.89 -4.76 4.55
C ASP A 151 -5.00 -5.81 3.44
N PHE A 152 -4.21 -6.86 3.55
CA PHE A 152 -4.19 -7.96 2.59
C PHE A 152 -5.24 -9.00 2.95
N THR A 153 -5.61 -9.82 1.99
CA THR A 153 -6.35 -11.06 2.27
C THR A 153 -5.46 -12.28 2.09
N MET A 154 -5.91 -13.43 2.58
CA MET A 154 -5.14 -14.68 2.52
C MET A 154 -5.63 -15.57 1.38
N ILE A 155 -4.70 -16.26 0.75
CA ILE A 155 -4.96 -17.40 -0.12
C ILE A 155 -4.38 -18.65 0.54
N GLU A 156 -5.19 -19.70 0.63
CA GLU A 156 -4.80 -20.95 1.28
C GLU A 156 -3.88 -21.79 0.38
N PRO A 157 -3.18 -22.80 0.92
CA PRO A 157 -2.31 -23.65 0.13
C PRO A 157 -3.02 -24.25 -1.07
N TYR A 158 -2.47 -24.00 -2.27
CA TYR A 158 -2.99 -24.46 -3.57
C TYR A 158 -4.41 -23.97 -3.89
N GLU A 159 -4.95 -23.00 -3.14
CA GLU A 159 -6.24 -22.39 -3.43
C GLU A 159 -6.17 -21.54 -4.71
N LYS A 160 -7.27 -21.51 -5.44
CA LYS A 160 -7.54 -20.59 -6.55
C LYS A 160 -8.75 -19.73 -6.19
N LYS A 161 -8.61 -18.42 -6.30
CA LYS A 161 -9.72 -17.47 -6.18
C LYS A 161 -10.09 -16.98 -7.57
N GLU A 162 -11.38 -16.99 -7.87
CA GLU A 162 -11.95 -16.50 -9.12
C GLU A 162 -13.07 -15.52 -8.81
N PHE A 163 -13.12 -14.44 -9.55
CA PHE A 163 -14.22 -13.50 -9.52
C PHE A 163 -14.26 -12.73 -10.84
N ASP A 164 -15.46 -12.29 -11.20
CA ASP A 164 -15.71 -11.56 -12.44
C ASP A 164 -16.03 -10.10 -12.11
N GLN A 165 -15.57 -9.21 -12.97
CA GLN A 165 -15.83 -7.79 -12.92
C GLN A 165 -16.26 -7.33 -14.29
N TYR A 166 -17.31 -6.52 -14.36
CA TYR A 166 -17.90 -6.05 -15.59
C TYR A 166 -18.04 -4.54 -15.56
N TRP A 167 -17.79 -3.90 -16.68
CA TRP A 167 -17.98 -2.46 -16.87
C TRP A 167 -18.85 -2.23 -18.07
N TYR A 168 -19.84 -1.34 -17.95
CA TYR A 168 -20.62 -0.89 -19.09
C TYR A 168 -21.03 0.57 -18.92
N PRO A 169 -21.22 1.31 -20.07
CA PRO A 169 -21.64 2.70 -20.02
C PRO A 169 -23.10 2.82 -19.58
N ILE A 170 -23.39 3.87 -18.82
CA ILE A 170 -24.75 4.29 -18.48
C ILE A 170 -24.99 5.71 -19.00
N LYS A 171 -26.21 6.05 -19.38
CA LYS A 171 -26.55 7.38 -19.90
C LYS A 171 -27.98 7.78 -19.60
N LYS A 172 -28.21 9.09 -19.47
CA LYS A 172 -29.52 9.76 -19.36
C LYS A 172 -30.37 9.44 -18.12
N ILE A 173 -30.01 8.44 -17.33
CA ILE A 173 -30.81 8.01 -16.19
C ILE A 173 -30.39 8.64 -14.87
N GLY A 174 -29.24 9.37 -14.82
CA GLY A 174 -28.62 9.82 -13.58
C GLY A 174 -27.94 8.68 -12.82
N GLU A 175 -27.71 8.88 -11.54
CA GLU A 175 -27.08 7.90 -10.65
C GLU A 175 -28.01 6.70 -10.38
N PRO A 176 -27.59 5.48 -10.69
CA PRO A 176 -28.44 4.31 -10.54
C PRO A 176 -28.66 3.93 -9.07
N LYS A 177 -29.88 3.51 -8.73
CA LYS A 177 -30.21 2.91 -7.43
C LYS A 177 -30.06 1.40 -7.40
N ALA A 178 -30.07 0.76 -8.55
CA ALA A 178 -29.80 -0.66 -8.71
C ALA A 178 -29.10 -0.92 -10.03
N VAL A 179 -28.14 -1.82 -10.00
CA VAL A 179 -27.33 -2.20 -11.17
C VAL A 179 -27.09 -3.70 -11.16
N THR A 180 -27.26 -4.31 -12.33
CA THR A 180 -26.95 -5.71 -12.60
C THR A 180 -26.12 -5.82 -13.87
N LEU A 181 -25.80 -7.04 -14.30
CA LEU A 181 -25.16 -7.25 -15.61
C LEU A 181 -26.08 -6.91 -16.78
N ASP A 182 -27.40 -6.96 -16.56
CA ASP A 182 -28.39 -6.76 -17.64
C ASP A 182 -28.84 -5.30 -17.77
N ALA A 183 -28.87 -4.51 -16.68
CA ALA A 183 -29.32 -3.11 -16.71
C ALA A 183 -28.96 -2.30 -15.46
N ALA A 184 -28.93 -0.97 -15.62
CA ALA A 184 -28.93 0.02 -14.56
C ALA A 184 -30.30 0.69 -14.45
N LEU A 185 -30.77 0.91 -13.23
CA LEU A 185 -32.07 1.45 -12.90
C LEU A 185 -31.93 2.65 -11.97
N ASN A 186 -32.55 3.75 -12.32
CA ASN A 186 -32.72 4.90 -11.43
C ASN A 186 -34.19 5.34 -11.37
N PHE A 187 -34.58 5.93 -10.26
CA PHE A 187 -35.83 6.63 -10.09
C PHE A 187 -35.69 7.73 -9.03
N TYR A 188 -36.39 8.84 -9.26
CA TYR A 188 -36.41 9.96 -8.31
C TYR A 188 -37.72 10.77 -8.45
N LYS A 189 -38.05 11.49 -7.40
CA LYS A 189 -39.21 12.39 -7.40
C LYS A 189 -38.79 13.82 -7.74
N LYS A 190 -39.48 14.43 -8.71
CA LYS A 190 -39.31 15.83 -9.09
C LYS A 190 -40.68 16.51 -9.06
N GLY A 191 -40.89 17.33 -8.03
CA GLY A 191 -42.23 17.89 -7.78
C GLY A 191 -43.24 16.79 -7.45
N ASN A 192 -44.34 16.73 -8.21
CA ASN A 192 -45.38 15.71 -8.12
C ASN A 192 -45.23 14.59 -9.16
N LYS A 193 -44.06 14.43 -9.78
CA LYS A 193 -43.82 13.37 -10.75
C LYS A 193 -42.73 12.41 -10.25
N LEU A 194 -42.90 11.14 -10.56
CA LEU A 194 -41.88 10.12 -10.42
C LEU A 194 -41.23 9.87 -11.77
N PHE A 195 -39.91 10.09 -11.84
CA PHE A 195 -39.08 9.72 -12.95
C PHE A 195 -38.64 8.26 -12.77
N VAL A 196 -38.58 7.48 -13.85
CA VAL A 196 -38.04 6.13 -13.91
C VAL A 196 -37.18 6.01 -15.14
N GLY A 197 -35.89 5.68 -14.95
CA GLY A 197 -34.93 5.49 -16.03
C GLY A 197 -34.30 4.10 -15.98
N VAL A 198 -34.21 3.42 -17.12
CA VAL A 198 -33.53 2.13 -17.27
C VAL A 198 -32.52 2.20 -18.40
N CYS A 199 -31.26 1.95 -18.11
CA CYS A 199 -30.18 1.85 -19.08
C CYS A 199 -29.75 0.38 -19.21
N PRO A 200 -30.13 -0.34 -20.29
CA PRO A 200 -29.76 -1.75 -20.44
C PRO A 200 -28.33 -1.91 -20.96
N SER A 201 -27.69 -3.01 -20.61
CA SER A 201 -26.37 -3.39 -21.14
C SER A 201 -26.45 -4.17 -22.45
N GLY A 202 -27.65 -4.51 -22.90
CA GLY A 202 -27.95 -5.23 -24.12
C GLY A 202 -29.37 -4.90 -24.65
N ASN A 203 -29.81 -5.58 -25.71
CA ASN A 203 -31.15 -5.40 -26.25
C ASN A 203 -32.12 -6.43 -25.63
N PHE A 204 -33.18 -5.96 -24.96
CA PHE A 204 -34.21 -6.80 -24.34
C PHE A 204 -35.60 -6.40 -24.86
N LEU A 205 -36.00 -7.01 -25.97
CA LEU A 205 -37.26 -6.73 -26.60
C LEU A 205 -38.46 -7.34 -25.84
N GLY A 206 -39.55 -6.59 -25.76
CA GLY A 206 -40.78 -7.02 -25.08
C GLY A 206 -40.63 -7.08 -23.53
N SER A 207 -39.70 -6.34 -22.97
CA SER A 207 -39.51 -6.19 -21.53
C SER A 207 -40.70 -5.50 -20.88
N LYS A 208 -40.82 -5.69 -19.55
CA LYS A 208 -41.87 -5.06 -18.73
C LYS A 208 -41.23 -4.30 -17.57
N ILE A 209 -41.61 -3.03 -17.44
CA ILE A 209 -41.26 -2.20 -16.28
C ILE A 209 -42.47 -2.13 -15.38
N ILE A 210 -42.31 -2.38 -14.11
CA ILE A 210 -43.35 -2.40 -13.09
C ILE A 210 -42.89 -1.52 -11.92
N VAL A 211 -43.69 -0.56 -11.52
CA VAL A 211 -43.46 0.28 -10.35
C VAL A 211 -44.57 0.01 -9.32
N THR A 212 -44.17 -0.27 -8.10
CA THR A 212 -45.08 -0.53 -6.99
C THR A 212 -44.80 0.43 -5.82
N SER A 213 -45.81 0.63 -4.97
CA SER A 213 -45.66 1.29 -3.68
C SER A 213 -46.47 0.48 -2.64
N ASN A 214 -45.81 0.02 -1.59
CA ASN A 214 -46.39 -0.90 -0.59
C ASN A 214 -47.05 -2.12 -1.26
N GLY A 215 -46.41 -2.71 -2.28
CA GLY A 215 -46.92 -3.88 -2.98
C GLY A 215 -48.10 -3.62 -3.95
N LYS A 216 -48.59 -2.36 -4.05
CA LYS A 216 -49.62 -1.99 -5.02
C LYS A 216 -48.96 -1.45 -6.30
N GLU A 217 -49.31 -2.04 -7.44
CA GLU A 217 -48.88 -1.56 -8.75
C GLU A 217 -49.40 -0.13 -9.00
N LEU A 218 -48.48 0.78 -9.27
CA LEU A 218 -48.74 2.18 -9.67
C LEU A 218 -48.64 2.36 -11.13
N PHE A 219 -47.69 1.67 -11.75
CA PHE A 219 -47.36 1.81 -13.18
C PHE A 219 -46.85 0.47 -13.72
N SER A 220 -47.21 0.15 -14.92
CA SER A 220 -46.74 -1.02 -15.63
C SER A 220 -46.77 -0.78 -17.13
N LYS A 221 -45.63 -1.02 -17.81
CA LYS A 221 -45.50 -0.77 -19.26
C LYS A 221 -44.63 -1.85 -19.90
N LYS A 222 -45.09 -2.32 -21.09
CA LYS A 222 -44.25 -3.14 -21.97
C LYS A 222 -43.44 -2.22 -22.86
N VAL A 223 -42.13 -2.50 -22.96
CA VAL A 223 -41.16 -1.69 -23.69
C VAL A 223 -40.09 -2.56 -24.33
N ASP A 224 -39.50 -2.07 -25.40
CA ASP A 224 -38.27 -2.61 -25.95
C ASP A 224 -37.12 -1.81 -25.35
N LEU A 225 -36.28 -2.49 -24.55
CA LEU A 225 -35.09 -1.89 -24.00
C LEU A 225 -33.93 -2.08 -24.98
N LEU A 226 -33.33 -0.97 -25.42
CA LEU A 226 -32.27 -0.95 -26.41
C LEU A 226 -31.00 -0.35 -25.80
N ILE A 227 -29.87 -0.97 -26.05
CA ILE A 227 -28.56 -0.53 -25.50
C ILE A 227 -28.24 0.93 -25.88
N GLU A 228 -28.66 1.37 -27.07
CA GLU A 228 -28.36 2.72 -27.55
C GLU A 228 -29.35 3.77 -27.05
N ASP A 229 -30.54 3.38 -26.61
CA ASP A 229 -31.62 4.28 -26.20
C ASP A 229 -32.21 3.88 -24.85
N PRO A 230 -31.70 4.42 -23.76
CA PRO A 230 -32.22 4.16 -22.41
C PRO A 230 -33.70 4.54 -22.32
N TYR A 231 -34.46 3.71 -21.68
CA TYR A 231 -35.84 3.99 -21.37
C TYR A 231 -35.96 5.06 -20.29
N ILE A 232 -36.79 6.08 -20.54
CA ILE A 232 -37.12 7.14 -19.61
C ILE A 232 -38.61 7.39 -19.66
N ASP A 233 -39.25 7.44 -18.48
CA ASP A 233 -40.67 7.83 -18.37
C ASP A 233 -40.90 8.62 -17.06
N GLU A 234 -41.95 9.43 -17.07
CA GLU A 234 -42.40 10.21 -15.92
C GLU A 234 -43.90 10.08 -15.76
N PHE A 235 -44.38 9.88 -14.57
CA PHE A 235 -45.81 9.85 -14.24
C PHE A 235 -46.12 10.54 -12.91
N ASP A 236 -47.39 10.97 -12.73
CA ASP A 236 -47.83 11.67 -11.56
C ASP A 236 -47.72 10.77 -10.30
N PHE A 237 -47.10 11.29 -9.26
CA PHE A 237 -46.88 10.56 -8.01
C PHE A 237 -46.78 11.51 -6.80
N ASP A 238 -47.78 11.43 -5.91
CA ASP A 238 -47.84 12.23 -4.68
C ASP A 238 -47.44 11.44 -3.41
N GLY A 239 -47.03 10.16 -3.59
CA GLY A 239 -46.66 9.30 -2.49
C GLY A 239 -45.25 9.53 -1.94
N ASP A 240 -44.89 8.72 -0.94
CA ASP A 240 -43.52 8.66 -0.39
C ASP A 240 -42.63 7.81 -1.29
N ILE A 241 -41.54 8.42 -1.80
CA ILE A 241 -40.58 7.76 -2.63
C ILE A 241 -39.86 6.59 -1.94
N LYS A 242 -39.79 6.61 -0.63
CA LYS A 242 -39.18 5.53 0.18
C LYS A 242 -39.94 4.22 0.08
N LEU A 243 -41.21 4.25 -0.34
CA LEU A 243 -42.07 3.08 -0.47
C LEU A 243 -42.06 2.50 -1.91
N ILE A 244 -41.29 3.11 -2.80
CA ILE A 244 -41.25 2.71 -4.21
C ILE A 244 -40.35 1.50 -4.38
N GLU A 245 -40.84 0.53 -5.14
CA GLU A 245 -40.07 -0.57 -5.69
C GLU A 245 -40.23 -0.58 -7.21
N VAL A 246 -39.17 -0.93 -7.92
CA VAL A 246 -39.19 -0.96 -9.40
C VAL A 246 -38.62 -2.29 -9.85
N PHE A 247 -39.33 -2.96 -10.76
CA PHE A 247 -38.94 -4.24 -11.32
C PHE A 247 -38.88 -4.12 -12.86
N VAL A 248 -37.78 -4.57 -13.42
CA VAL A 248 -37.62 -4.64 -14.87
C VAL A 248 -37.43 -6.11 -15.24
N LYS A 249 -38.33 -6.63 -16.10
CA LYS A 249 -38.32 -8.04 -16.50
C LYS A 249 -38.29 -8.18 -18.01
N ASP A 250 -37.63 -9.22 -18.50
CA ASP A 250 -37.64 -9.57 -19.92
C ASP A 250 -38.98 -10.17 -20.37
N LYS A 251 -39.10 -10.47 -21.64
CA LYS A 251 -40.30 -11.11 -22.23
C LYS A 251 -40.63 -12.48 -21.62
N ASN A 252 -39.67 -13.17 -21.01
CA ASN A 252 -39.80 -14.48 -20.37
C ASN A 252 -40.04 -14.32 -18.85
N ASN A 253 -40.27 -13.11 -18.36
CA ASN A 253 -40.44 -12.77 -16.96
C ASN A 253 -39.15 -12.99 -16.08
N LYS A 254 -37.95 -13.14 -16.69
CA LYS A 254 -36.67 -13.07 -16.00
C LYS A 254 -36.46 -11.63 -15.54
N GLU A 255 -36.09 -11.46 -14.28
CA GLU A 255 -35.72 -10.15 -13.76
C GLU A 255 -34.37 -9.71 -14.35
N LEU A 256 -34.36 -8.52 -14.96
CA LEU A 256 -33.15 -7.88 -15.48
C LEU A 256 -32.48 -7.01 -14.40
N VAL A 257 -33.27 -6.17 -13.76
CA VAL A 257 -32.84 -5.36 -12.61
C VAL A 257 -34.06 -5.03 -11.76
N ALA A 258 -33.87 -4.91 -10.47
CA ALA A 258 -34.92 -4.48 -9.55
C ALA A 258 -34.34 -3.65 -8.40
N PHE A 259 -35.13 -2.67 -7.98
CA PHE A 259 -34.91 -2.00 -6.70
C PHE A 259 -36.05 -2.43 -5.75
N ARG A 260 -35.66 -2.98 -4.60
CA ARG A 260 -36.57 -3.39 -3.56
C ARG A 260 -36.37 -2.54 -2.31
N ASN A 261 -37.45 -2.10 -1.72
CA ASN A 261 -37.41 -1.27 -0.50
C ASN A 261 -37.20 -2.12 0.76
N ASN A 262 -36.25 -3.04 0.71
CA ASN A 262 -35.82 -3.90 1.81
C ASN A 262 -34.32 -3.82 2.05
N LEU A 263 -33.74 -2.66 1.74
CA LEU A 263 -32.32 -2.43 2.01
C LEU A 263 -32.03 -2.59 3.49
N LYS A 264 -30.97 -3.31 3.78
CA LYS A 264 -30.49 -3.49 5.14
C LYS A 264 -29.83 -2.20 5.62
N GLU A 265 -30.23 -1.74 6.79
CA GLU A 265 -29.48 -0.69 7.46
C GLU A 265 -28.22 -1.30 8.09
N HIS A 266 -27.08 -0.75 7.72
CA HIS A 266 -25.80 -1.13 8.27
C HIS A 266 -25.35 -0.14 9.34
N GLU A 267 -24.75 -0.65 10.42
CA GLU A 267 -24.11 0.23 11.40
C GLU A 267 -22.85 0.82 10.78
N PRO A 268 -22.61 2.14 10.89
CA PRO A 268 -21.37 2.73 10.42
C PRO A 268 -20.15 2.05 11.05
N ILE A 269 -19.12 1.80 10.25
CA ILE A 269 -17.89 1.21 10.74
C ILE A 269 -17.23 2.13 11.77
N LYS A 270 -16.53 1.51 12.71
CA LYS A 270 -15.78 2.24 13.72
C LYS A 270 -14.33 2.44 13.24
N PRO A 271 -13.74 3.61 13.51
CA PRO A 271 -12.31 3.80 13.31
C PRO A 271 -11.52 2.72 14.04
N ARG A 272 -10.47 2.18 13.39
CA ARG A 272 -9.57 1.23 14.01
C ARG A 272 -8.62 1.98 14.94
N PRO A 273 -8.48 1.57 16.21
CA PRO A 273 -7.51 2.19 17.10
C PRO A 273 -6.08 1.82 16.70
N ILE A 274 -5.14 2.68 17.04
CA ILE A 274 -3.71 2.39 16.92
C ILE A 274 -3.38 1.19 17.80
N SER A 275 -2.51 0.31 17.31
CA SER A 275 -2.05 -0.85 18.10
C SER A 275 -1.21 -0.37 19.30
N PRO A 276 -1.63 -0.65 20.55
CA PRO A 276 -0.83 -0.32 21.74
C PRO A 276 0.52 -1.05 21.71
N ARG A 277 1.49 -0.60 22.51
CA ARG A 277 2.74 -1.34 22.66
C ARG A 277 2.46 -2.74 23.21
N PRO A 278 3.15 -3.80 22.76
CA PRO A 278 2.88 -5.17 23.20
C PRO A 278 2.85 -5.33 24.73
N LYS A 279 3.75 -4.66 25.44
CA LYS A 279 3.84 -4.69 26.91
C LYS A 279 2.63 -4.08 27.62
N ASP A 280 1.92 -3.16 26.97
CA ASP A 280 0.79 -2.42 27.56
C ASP A 280 -0.53 -3.15 27.35
N ILE A 281 -0.57 -4.14 26.45
CA ILE A 281 -1.72 -5.01 26.20
C ILE A 281 -1.86 -6.00 27.36
N LYS A 282 -3.07 -6.13 27.91
CA LYS A 282 -3.31 -6.89 29.16
C LYS A 282 -3.43 -8.39 28.94
N THR A 283 -4.03 -8.82 27.84
CA THR A 283 -4.38 -10.24 27.64
C THR A 283 -3.60 -10.86 26.47
N ASN A 284 -3.36 -12.18 26.54
CA ASN A 284 -2.76 -12.92 25.43
C ASN A 284 -3.70 -12.98 24.23
N GLU A 285 -5.03 -12.95 24.44
CA GLU A 285 -6.01 -12.86 23.38
C GLU A 285 -5.79 -11.62 22.52
N GLU A 286 -5.72 -10.45 23.15
CA GLU A 286 -5.49 -9.19 22.43
C GLU A 286 -4.10 -9.15 21.77
N LEU A 287 -3.07 -9.67 22.42
CA LEU A 287 -1.73 -9.80 21.82
C LEU A 287 -1.76 -10.66 20.56
N TYR A 288 -2.45 -11.81 20.63
CA TYR A 288 -2.62 -12.67 19.44
C TYR A 288 -3.37 -11.94 18.32
N LEU A 289 -4.50 -11.30 18.63
CA LEU A 289 -5.31 -10.60 17.62
C LEU A 289 -4.54 -9.45 16.97
N HIS A 290 -3.80 -8.66 17.73
CA HIS A 290 -2.94 -7.60 17.19
C HIS A 290 -1.81 -8.18 16.33
N GLY A 291 -1.11 -9.20 16.82
CA GLY A 291 -0.02 -9.84 16.08
C GLY A 291 -0.50 -10.46 14.77
N TYR A 292 -1.63 -11.20 14.82
CA TYR A 292 -2.19 -11.83 13.63
C TYR A 292 -2.70 -10.81 12.61
N HIS A 293 -3.34 -9.73 13.06
CA HIS A 293 -3.76 -8.63 12.20
C HIS A 293 -2.56 -7.95 11.52
N LEU A 294 -1.49 -7.66 12.27
CA LEU A 294 -0.27 -7.07 11.71
C LEU A 294 0.45 -8.01 10.73
N TYR A 295 0.36 -9.33 10.94
CA TYR A 295 0.84 -10.31 9.98
C TYR A 295 0.09 -10.22 8.66
N GLN A 296 -1.25 -10.07 8.70
CA GLN A 296 -2.09 -9.86 7.52
C GLN A 296 -1.89 -8.46 6.93
N TYR A 297 -1.90 -7.42 7.75
CA TYR A 297 -1.84 -6.02 7.36
C TYR A 297 -0.48 -5.59 6.76
N ASN A 298 0.59 -6.32 7.06
CA ASN A 298 1.95 -6.02 6.59
C ASN A 298 2.39 -4.57 6.89
N HIS A 299 2.22 -4.14 8.13
CA HIS A 299 2.55 -2.80 8.55
C HIS A 299 4.06 -2.53 8.45
N PHE A 300 4.46 -1.36 7.95
CA PHE A 300 5.87 -1.04 7.70
C PHE A 300 6.69 -0.76 8.98
N ALA A 301 6.04 -0.33 10.07
CA ALA A 301 6.72 0.03 11.31
C ALA A 301 6.41 -0.92 12.48
N TYR A 302 5.26 -1.56 12.51
CA TYR A 302 4.88 -2.51 13.56
C TYR A 302 5.08 -3.94 13.08
N LYS A 303 5.76 -4.75 13.88
CA LYS A 303 6.03 -6.16 13.56
C LYS A 303 5.04 -7.07 14.28
N ALA A 304 4.46 -8.00 13.56
CA ALA A 304 3.59 -9.03 14.12
C ALA A 304 4.30 -9.85 15.23
N THR A 305 5.59 -10.14 15.00
CA THR A 305 6.42 -10.91 15.93
C THR A 305 6.52 -10.29 17.30
N ASP A 306 6.59 -8.95 17.42
CA ASP A 306 6.73 -8.27 18.71
C ASP A 306 5.55 -8.59 19.65
N TYR A 307 4.35 -8.71 19.09
CA TYR A 307 3.13 -9.04 19.85
C TYR A 307 3.03 -10.53 20.17
N LEU A 308 3.35 -11.38 19.20
CA LEU A 308 3.29 -12.83 19.38
C LEU A 308 4.37 -13.31 20.37
N GLU A 309 5.57 -12.75 20.31
CA GLU A 309 6.66 -13.04 21.23
C GLU A 309 6.33 -12.59 22.66
N GLU A 310 5.70 -11.42 22.83
CA GLU A 310 5.24 -10.99 24.16
C GLU A 310 4.15 -11.93 24.70
N ALA A 311 3.24 -12.40 23.87
CA ALA A 311 2.25 -13.40 24.27
C ALA A 311 2.90 -14.72 24.69
N LEU A 312 3.90 -15.20 23.93
CA LEU A 312 4.63 -16.43 24.22
C LEU A 312 5.59 -16.27 25.43
N ARG A 313 6.06 -15.06 25.72
CA ARG A 313 6.81 -14.77 26.96
C ARG A 313 5.93 -14.94 28.18
N ARG A 314 4.64 -14.60 28.09
CA ARG A 314 3.65 -14.75 29.18
C ARG A 314 3.13 -16.18 29.29
N ASP A 315 2.77 -16.79 28.15
CA ASP A 315 2.35 -18.20 28.06
C ASP A 315 3.06 -18.90 26.89
N PRO A 316 4.20 -19.57 27.14
CA PRO A 316 4.94 -20.29 26.10
C PRO A 316 4.12 -21.40 25.41
N THR A 317 2.99 -21.78 25.99
CA THR A 317 2.13 -22.87 25.49
C THR A 317 0.92 -22.36 24.72
N ASP A 318 0.75 -21.04 24.51
CA ASP A 318 -0.36 -20.53 23.68
C ASP A 318 -0.23 -21.07 22.26
N TYR A 319 -1.15 -21.99 21.89
CA TYR A 319 -1.03 -22.71 20.63
C TYR A 319 -1.24 -21.83 19.41
N ARG A 320 -2.09 -20.78 19.51
CA ARG A 320 -2.38 -19.86 18.39
C ARG A 320 -1.16 -18.98 18.09
N CYS A 321 -0.51 -18.47 19.13
CA CYS A 321 0.70 -17.71 18.97
C CYS A 321 1.85 -18.57 18.45
N ASN A 322 1.98 -19.83 18.92
CA ASN A 322 2.94 -20.77 18.37
C ASN A 322 2.63 -21.13 16.91
N GLU A 323 1.36 -21.34 16.53
CA GLU A 323 0.95 -21.57 15.15
C GLU A 323 1.29 -20.37 14.25
N ALA A 324 0.91 -19.15 14.66
CA ALA A 324 1.20 -17.93 13.90
C ALA A 324 2.72 -17.68 13.75
N MET A 325 3.51 -17.93 14.79
CA MET A 325 4.97 -17.87 14.69
C MET A 325 5.52 -18.96 13.76
N GLY A 326 4.90 -20.13 13.75
CA GLY A 326 5.21 -21.20 12.78
C GLY A 326 4.98 -20.75 11.34
N ASP A 327 3.82 -20.13 11.06
CA ASP A 327 3.48 -19.58 9.74
C ASP A 327 4.49 -18.48 9.32
N ILE A 328 4.82 -17.56 10.20
CA ILE A 328 5.83 -16.51 9.95
C ILE A 328 7.21 -17.11 9.69
N CYS A 329 7.59 -18.14 10.46
CA CYS A 329 8.86 -18.83 10.24
C CYS A 329 8.90 -19.59 8.91
N LEU A 330 7.78 -20.20 8.48
CA LEU A 330 7.69 -20.81 7.14
C LEU A 330 7.83 -19.75 6.06
N ASP A 331 7.10 -18.64 6.17
CA ASP A 331 7.21 -17.50 5.24
C ASP A 331 8.63 -16.96 5.12
N ASN A 332 9.40 -17.05 6.20
CA ASN A 332 10.77 -16.58 6.27
C ASN A 332 11.81 -17.69 6.02
N ALA A 333 11.41 -18.85 5.48
CA ALA A 333 12.29 -19.99 5.20
C ALA A 333 13.12 -20.46 6.42
N ARG A 334 12.58 -20.27 7.65
CA ARG A 334 13.18 -20.74 8.91
C ARG A 334 12.56 -22.08 9.32
N PHE A 335 12.76 -23.09 8.50
CA PHE A 335 12.04 -24.38 8.60
C PHE A 335 12.24 -25.09 9.94
N ASP A 336 13.45 -25.05 10.50
CA ASP A 336 13.74 -25.64 11.82
C ASP A 336 12.94 -24.97 12.94
N LEU A 337 12.86 -23.63 12.91
CA LEU A 337 12.06 -22.88 13.86
C LEU A 337 10.57 -23.09 13.66
N ALA A 338 10.10 -23.09 12.40
CA ALA A 338 8.72 -23.40 12.07
C ALA A 338 8.30 -24.76 12.65
N LYS A 339 9.12 -25.82 12.43
CA LYS A 339 8.91 -27.14 13.02
C LYS A 339 8.80 -27.10 14.53
N GLN A 340 9.65 -26.31 15.21
CA GLN A 340 9.62 -26.19 16.67
C GLN A 340 8.33 -25.51 17.17
N TYR A 341 7.93 -24.39 16.55
CA TYR A 341 6.73 -23.67 16.92
C TYR A 341 5.47 -24.53 16.68
N TYR A 342 5.34 -25.15 15.51
CA TYR A 342 4.22 -26.05 15.25
C TYR A 342 4.19 -27.26 16.18
N SER A 343 5.34 -27.80 16.58
CA SER A 343 5.38 -28.90 17.54
C SER A 343 4.83 -28.49 18.91
N LYS A 344 5.17 -27.29 19.40
CA LYS A 344 4.59 -26.74 20.64
C LYS A 344 3.09 -26.52 20.52
N ALA A 345 2.63 -26.00 19.38
CA ALA A 345 1.21 -25.82 19.11
C ALA A 345 0.48 -27.18 19.13
N ILE A 346 1.00 -28.19 18.46
CA ILE A 346 0.45 -29.56 18.40
C ILE A 346 0.42 -30.19 19.81
N GLU A 347 1.49 -30.08 20.58
CA GLU A 347 1.53 -30.58 21.96
C GLU A 347 0.39 -29.99 22.78
N LYS A 348 0.16 -28.69 22.68
CA LYS A 348 -0.91 -28.01 23.43
C LYS A 348 -2.30 -28.40 23.00
N VAL A 349 -2.60 -28.41 21.70
CA VAL A 349 -3.93 -28.75 21.19
C VAL A 349 -4.27 -30.22 21.42
N CYS A 350 -3.26 -31.09 21.38
CA CYS A 350 -3.44 -32.53 21.60
C CYS A 350 -3.42 -32.95 23.08
N LEU A 351 -3.20 -32.04 24.01
CA LEU A 351 -3.09 -32.36 25.42
C LEU A 351 -4.33 -33.11 25.97
N ARG A 352 -5.52 -32.80 25.46
CA ARG A 352 -6.79 -33.41 25.87
C ARG A 352 -7.56 -34.08 24.73
N ASP A 353 -7.16 -33.80 23.51
CA ASP A 353 -7.82 -34.33 22.30
C ASP A 353 -6.77 -34.78 21.28
N ALA A 354 -6.62 -36.10 21.14
CA ALA A 354 -5.69 -36.70 20.19
C ALA A 354 -6.02 -36.36 18.71
N ASN A 355 -7.25 -35.95 18.44
CA ASN A 355 -7.73 -35.54 17.13
C ASN A 355 -8.29 -34.11 17.18
N PRO A 356 -7.44 -33.10 17.30
CA PRO A 356 -7.89 -31.72 17.44
C PRO A 356 -8.66 -31.28 16.20
N LYS A 357 -9.64 -30.38 16.42
CA LYS A 357 -10.51 -29.87 15.36
C LYS A 357 -9.72 -29.06 14.31
N ASN A 358 -8.64 -28.40 14.71
CA ASN A 358 -7.75 -27.68 13.80
C ASN A 358 -6.46 -28.49 13.57
N ALA A 359 -6.16 -28.82 12.32
CA ALA A 359 -4.97 -29.58 11.91
C ALA A 359 -3.96 -28.74 11.10
N SER A 360 -4.13 -27.41 11.03
CA SER A 360 -3.23 -26.51 10.30
C SER A 360 -1.78 -26.63 10.78
N CYS A 361 -1.58 -26.76 12.09
CA CYS A 361 -0.25 -26.99 12.66
C CYS A 361 0.45 -28.26 12.13
N TYR A 362 -0.32 -29.36 11.92
CA TYR A 362 0.22 -30.58 11.33
C TYR A 362 0.61 -30.37 9.88
N TYR A 363 -0.24 -29.70 9.10
CA TYR A 363 0.07 -29.38 7.72
C TYR A 363 1.32 -28.51 7.63
N GLY A 364 1.38 -27.41 8.40
CA GLY A 364 2.54 -26.50 8.44
C GLY A 364 3.83 -27.20 8.84
N ARG A 365 3.78 -28.10 9.86
CA ARG A 365 4.93 -28.88 10.26
C ARG A 365 5.33 -29.90 9.19
N GLY A 366 4.37 -30.52 8.52
CA GLY A 366 4.62 -31.42 7.40
C GLY A 366 5.35 -30.71 6.25
N VAL A 367 4.95 -29.50 5.93
CA VAL A 367 5.65 -28.65 4.94
C VAL A 367 7.07 -28.33 5.40
N ALA A 368 7.26 -27.89 6.66
CA ALA A 368 8.60 -27.64 7.21
C ALA A 368 9.50 -28.87 7.14
N ASN A 369 8.96 -30.04 7.52
CA ASN A 369 9.67 -31.32 7.45
C ASN A 369 10.09 -31.68 6.00
N ARG A 370 9.24 -31.40 5.00
CA ARG A 370 9.58 -31.57 3.58
C ARG A 370 10.79 -30.74 3.17
N TYR A 371 10.83 -29.46 3.52
CA TYR A 371 11.96 -28.58 3.23
C TYR A 371 13.24 -28.96 3.98
N LEU A 372 13.11 -29.65 5.13
CA LEU A 372 14.24 -30.22 5.89
C LEU A 372 14.69 -31.59 5.38
N GLY A 373 14.02 -32.17 4.38
CA GLY A 373 14.33 -33.51 3.86
C GLY A 373 13.85 -34.66 4.76
N LEU A 374 12.95 -34.39 5.71
CA LEU A 374 12.39 -35.33 6.67
C LEU A 374 11.08 -35.92 6.10
N ASP A 375 11.19 -36.66 5.00
CA ASP A 375 10.02 -37.11 4.22
C ASP A 375 9.07 -38.03 5.02
N LEU A 376 9.59 -38.86 5.93
CA LEU A 376 8.77 -39.77 6.76
C LEU A 376 7.94 -39.00 7.79
N GLU A 377 8.55 -38.02 8.46
CA GLU A 377 7.87 -37.14 9.43
C GLU A 377 6.82 -36.26 8.71
N ALA A 378 7.15 -35.78 7.52
CA ALA A 378 6.22 -35.03 6.70
C ALA A 378 4.99 -35.85 6.30
N GLU A 379 5.19 -37.10 5.87
CA GLU A 379 4.13 -38.02 5.52
C GLU A 379 3.17 -38.26 6.70
N ASN A 380 3.72 -38.52 7.89
CA ASN A 380 2.92 -38.69 9.11
C ASN A 380 2.08 -37.46 9.43
N ASP A 381 2.68 -36.28 9.31
CA ASP A 381 2.00 -35.02 9.57
C ASP A 381 0.89 -34.76 8.54
N PHE A 382 1.14 -35.01 7.27
CA PHE A 382 0.12 -34.83 6.22
C PHE A 382 -1.04 -35.82 6.39
N TYR A 383 -0.79 -37.11 6.72
CA TYR A 383 -1.86 -38.06 7.03
C TYR A 383 -2.70 -37.65 8.24
N LYS A 384 -2.11 -36.95 9.20
CA LYS A 384 -2.89 -36.34 10.28
C LYS A 384 -3.70 -35.15 9.82
N ALA A 385 -3.13 -34.30 8.96
CA ALA A 385 -3.77 -33.09 8.47
C ALA A 385 -4.96 -33.34 7.53
N VAL A 386 -5.05 -34.49 6.84
CA VAL A 386 -6.19 -34.83 5.97
C VAL A 386 -7.51 -35.03 6.74
N TRP A 387 -7.47 -35.18 8.05
CA TRP A 387 -8.68 -35.30 8.89
C TRP A 387 -9.50 -34.02 8.93
N GLN A 388 -8.89 -32.89 8.58
CA GLN A 388 -9.52 -31.57 8.56
C GLN A 388 -9.87 -31.18 7.13
N TYR A 389 -11.07 -30.63 6.93
CA TYR A 389 -11.52 -30.21 5.60
C TYR A 389 -10.62 -29.15 4.99
N GLY A 390 -10.21 -28.13 5.77
CA GLY A 390 -9.40 -27.00 5.31
C GLY A 390 -7.98 -27.37 4.83
N THR A 391 -7.40 -28.45 5.38
CA THR A 391 -6.05 -28.92 5.01
C THR A 391 -6.07 -30.22 4.21
N ARG A 392 -7.26 -30.76 3.93
CA ARG A 392 -7.41 -32.07 3.27
C ARG A 392 -6.80 -32.10 1.87
N SER A 393 -7.21 -31.18 1.01
CA SER A 393 -6.75 -31.16 -0.37
C SER A 393 -5.24 -31.01 -0.47
N CYS A 394 -4.67 -30.01 0.18
CA CYS A 394 -3.24 -29.72 0.13
C CYS A 394 -2.40 -30.86 0.75
N SER A 395 -2.92 -31.53 1.79
CA SER A 395 -2.26 -32.67 2.41
C SER A 395 -2.25 -33.90 1.49
N TYR A 396 -3.38 -34.24 0.87
CA TYR A 396 -3.42 -35.32 -0.13
C TYR A 396 -2.52 -35.03 -1.33
N TYR A 397 -2.47 -33.76 -1.78
CA TYR A 397 -1.54 -33.40 -2.86
C TYR A 397 -0.07 -33.58 -2.46
N ALA A 398 0.32 -33.21 -1.25
CA ALA A 398 1.67 -33.38 -0.74
C ALA A 398 2.01 -34.89 -0.57
N LEU A 399 1.07 -35.69 -0.06
CA LEU A 399 1.21 -37.18 0.04
C LEU A 399 1.36 -37.82 -1.33
N ALA A 400 0.61 -37.38 -2.33
CA ALA A 400 0.73 -37.84 -3.70
C ALA A 400 2.14 -37.66 -4.28
N GLY A 401 2.74 -36.48 -4.03
CA GLY A 401 4.12 -36.21 -4.41
C GLY A 401 5.11 -37.16 -3.73
N LEU A 402 4.93 -37.45 -2.43
CA LEU A 402 5.75 -38.41 -1.70
C LEU A 402 5.61 -39.86 -2.24
N ALA A 403 4.36 -40.27 -2.54
CA ALA A 403 4.10 -41.58 -3.11
C ALA A 403 4.72 -41.71 -4.52
N SER A 404 4.54 -40.73 -5.39
CA SER A 404 5.15 -40.68 -6.71
C SER A 404 6.67 -40.75 -6.66
N LYS A 405 7.30 -39.99 -5.77
CA LYS A 405 8.75 -39.96 -5.56
C LYS A 405 9.28 -41.35 -5.10
N LYS A 406 8.48 -42.11 -4.37
CA LYS A 406 8.78 -43.49 -3.96
C LYS A 406 8.54 -44.53 -5.07
N GLY A 407 7.96 -44.13 -6.19
CA GLY A 407 7.59 -45.01 -7.32
C GLY A 407 6.23 -45.66 -7.19
N ASP A 408 5.42 -45.31 -6.19
CA ASP A 408 4.07 -45.83 -6.00
C ASP A 408 3.06 -44.97 -6.81
N LYS A 409 3.02 -45.28 -8.10
CA LYS A 409 2.16 -44.58 -9.08
C LYS A 409 0.67 -44.71 -8.74
N GLU A 410 0.24 -45.91 -8.30
CA GLU A 410 -1.19 -46.17 -8.00
C GLU A 410 -1.66 -45.35 -6.79
N GLU A 411 -0.88 -45.34 -5.71
CA GLU A 411 -1.20 -44.54 -4.53
C GLU A 411 -1.14 -43.04 -4.83
N ALA A 412 -0.18 -42.57 -5.64
CA ALA A 412 -0.09 -41.18 -6.04
C ALA A 412 -1.36 -40.74 -6.81
N ILE A 413 -1.86 -41.56 -7.74
CA ILE A 413 -3.09 -41.31 -8.47
C ILE A 413 -4.28 -41.21 -7.51
N ARG A 414 -4.43 -42.21 -6.62
CA ARG A 414 -5.52 -42.26 -5.64
C ARG A 414 -5.53 -40.97 -4.73
N LEU A 415 -4.37 -40.56 -4.27
CA LEU A 415 -4.22 -39.40 -3.41
C LEU A 415 -4.54 -38.09 -4.18
N LEU A 416 -4.17 -37.97 -5.45
CA LEU A 416 -4.53 -36.82 -6.29
C LEU A 416 -6.04 -36.75 -6.52
N GLU A 417 -6.70 -37.89 -6.75
CA GLU A 417 -8.16 -37.93 -6.88
C GLU A 417 -8.83 -37.44 -5.59
N LEU A 418 -8.37 -37.88 -4.40
CA LEU A 418 -8.86 -37.40 -3.11
C LEU A 418 -8.57 -35.90 -2.88
N SER A 419 -7.44 -35.41 -3.36
CA SER A 419 -7.13 -33.98 -3.29
C SER A 419 -8.13 -33.14 -4.08
N LEU A 420 -8.52 -33.62 -5.27
CA LEU A 420 -9.45 -32.92 -6.17
C LEU A 420 -10.91 -32.98 -5.71
N GLU A 421 -11.28 -33.91 -4.82
CA GLU A 421 -12.64 -33.94 -4.22
C GLU A 421 -12.98 -32.67 -3.46
N THR A 422 -11.98 -32.01 -2.83
CA THR A 422 -12.19 -30.80 -2.02
C THR A 422 -11.57 -29.54 -2.63
N ASN A 423 -10.78 -29.68 -3.70
CA ASN A 423 -10.25 -28.56 -4.48
C ASN A 423 -10.18 -28.93 -5.97
N ALA A 424 -11.35 -29.05 -6.60
CA ALA A 424 -11.52 -29.50 -7.98
C ALA A 424 -10.83 -28.60 -9.03
N LYS A 425 -10.51 -27.36 -8.68
CA LYS A 425 -9.87 -26.39 -9.56
C LYS A 425 -8.38 -26.18 -9.29
N ASN A 426 -7.71 -27.10 -8.60
CA ASN A 426 -6.26 -27.06 -8.45
C ASN A 426 -5.56 -27.48 -9.76
N PRO A 427 -5.01 -26.55 -10.57
CA PRO A 427 -4.45 -26.88 -11.87
C PRO A 427 -3.20 -27.78 -11.75
N LEU A 428 -2.42 -27.66 -10.67
CA LEU A 428 -1.25 -28.51 -10.43
C LEU A 428 -1.67 -29.96 -10.15
N ALA A 429 -2.70 -30.17 -9.34
CA ALA A 429 -3.19 -31.53 -9.05
C ALA A 429 -3.77 -32.19 -10.30
N ILE A 430 -4.52 -31.44 -11.12
CA ILE A 430 -5.05 -31.95 -12.40
C ILE A 430 -3.90 -32.32 -13.34
N TYR A 431 -2.88 -31.47 -13.42
CA TYR A 431 -1.72 -31.69 -14.28
C TYR A 431 -0.96 -32.94 -13.86
N MET A 432 -0.59 -33.07 -12.57
CA MET A 432 0.13 -34.25 -12.07
C MET A 432 -0.69 -35.53 -12.23
N LEU A 433 -1.99 -35.50 -11.99
CA LEU A 433 -2.89 -36.63 -12.21
C LEU A 433 -2.92 -37.07 -13.68
N GLY A 434 -3.01 -36.10 -14.59
CA GLY A 434 -2.98 -36.41 -16.03
C GLY A 434 -1.67 -37.02 -16.49
N LEU A 435 -0.53 -36.46 -16.01
CA LEU A 435 0.79 -37.03 -16.29
C LEU A 435 0.92 -38.49 -15.81
N LEU A 436 0.48 -38.77 -14.59
CA LEU A 436 0.52 -40.11 -14.03
C LEU A 436 -0.44 -41.09 -14.73
N LYS A 437 -1.55 -40.61 -15.29
CA LYS A 437 -2.52 -41.41 -16.06
C LYS A 437 -2.22 -41.47 -17.56
N ASP A 438 -1.16 -40.87 -18.02
CA ASP A 438 -0.81 -40.72 -19.43
C ASP A 438 -1.95 -40.11 -20.28
N ASP A 439 -2.65 -39.07 -19.68
CA ASP A 439 -3.78 -38.37 -20.29
C ASP A 439 -3.28 -37.36 -21.32
N SER A 440 -3.44 -37.68 -22.61
CA SER A 440 -3.03 -36.80 -23.70
C SER A 440 -3.80 -35.45 -23.79
N LYS A 441 -4.88 -35.28 -23.02
CA LYS A 441 -5.70 -34.06 -22.98
C LYS A 441 -5.48 -33.24 -21.69
N VAL A 442 -4.49 -33.58 -20.91
CA VAL A 442 -4.26 -32.90 -19.61
C VAL A 442 -4.00 -31.40 -19.76
N GLU A 443 -3.21 -31.01 -20.77
CA GLU A 443 -2.90 -29.61 -21.01
C GLU A 443 -4.16 -28.81 -21.40
N GLU A 444 -5.07 -29.37 -22.20
CA GLU A 444 -6.34 -28.76 -22.54
C GLU A 444 -7.20 -28.53 -21.29
N LYS A 445 -7.33 -29.55 -20.43
CA LYS A 445 -8.06 -29.44 -19.16
C LYS A 445 -7.50 -28.42 -18.21
N VAL A 446 -6.18 -28.32 -18.14
CA VAL A 446 -5.51 -27.31 -17.29
C VAL A 446 -5.71 -25.91 -17.85
N ASN A 447 -5.61 -25.75 -19.17
CA ASN A 447 -5.82 -24.44 -19.82
C ASN A 447 -7.26 -23.94 -19.70
N GLU A 448 -8.27 -24.82 -19.60
CA GLU A 448 -9.64 -24.41 -19.29
C GLU A 448 -9.76 -23.73 -17.91
N ILE A 449 -8.90 -24.11 -16.96
CA ILE A 449 -8.91 -23.59 -15.59
C ILE A 449 -7.96 -22.40 -15.45
N ASP A 450 -6.76 -22.50 -15.99
CA ASP A 450 -5.73 -21.46 -15.97
C ASP A 450 -5.10 -21.32 -17.37
N PRO A 451 -5.63 -20.43 -18.23
CA PRO A 451 -5.14 -20.23 -19.60
C PRO A 451 -3.67 -19.82 -19.72
N LEU A 452 -3.09 -19.34 -18.61
CA LEU A 452 -1.69 -18.93 -18.54
C LEU A 452 -0.79 -19.97 -17.88
N PHE A 453 -1.31 -21.14 -17.53
CA PHE A 453 -0.54 -22.15 -16.78
C PHE A 453 0.77 -22.53 -17.47
N PHE A 454 0.74 -22.76 -18.77
CA PHE A 454 1.90 -23.16 -19.59
C PHE A 454 2.61 -21.98 -20.27
N ASN A 455 2.47 -20.76 -19.75
CA ASN A 455 3.16 -19.59 -20.32
C ASN A 455 4.67 -19.66 -20.04
N GLY A 456 5.43 -20.21 -20.98
CA GLY A 456 6.89 -20.38 -20.88
C GLY A 456 7.67 -19.04 -20.85
N ASN A 457 7.04 -17.91 -21.16
CA ASN A 457 7.64 -16.59 -21.01
C ASN A 457 7.67 -16.12 -19.54
N ASP A 458 6.82 -16.70 -18.69
CA ASP A 458 6.80 -16.44 -17.25
C ASP A 458 7.71 -17.46 -16.54
N ILE A 459 8.96 -17.04 -16.32
CA ILE A 459 9.97 -17.89 -15.64
C ILE A 459 9.48 -18.35 -14.27
N LYS A 460 8.83 -17.46 -13.50
CA LYS A 460 8.33 -17.83 -12.16
C LYS A 460 7.30 -18.95 -12.23
N ARG A 461 6.38 -18.88 -13.18
CA ARG A 461 5.36 -19.92 -13.39
C ARG A 461 6.00 -21.23 -13.82
N THR A 462 6.96 -21.17 -14.73
CA THR A 462 7.75 -22.35 -15.13
C THR A 462 8.45 -22.99 -13.93
N LEU A 463 9.11 -22.21 -13.08
CA LEU A 463 9.80 -22.73 -11.90
C LEU A 463 8.85 -23.32 -10.86
N ILE A 464 7.63 -22.78 -10.72
CA ILE A 464 6.58 -23.40 -9.89
C ILE A 464 6.20 -24.79 -10.43
N ILE A 465 5.99 -24.92 -11.73
CA ILE A 465 5.69 -26.23 -12.35
C ILE A 465 6.86 -27.20 -12.14
N VAL A 466 8.08 -26.75 -12.41
CA VAL A 466 9.29 -27.56 -12.24
C VAL A 466 9.49 -28.00 -10.80
N ARG A 467 9.26 -27.12 -9.82
CA ARG A 467 9.28 -27.47 -8.40
C ARG A 467 8.33 -28.65 -8.11
N GLU A 468 7.12 -28.60 -8.63
CA GLU A 468 6.13 -29.66 -8.41
C GLU A 468 6.53 -30.95 -9.15
N LEU A 469 7.05 -30.87 -10.38
CA LEU A 469 7.60 -32.02 -11.08
C LEU A 469 8.72 -32.69 -10.28
N LEU A 470 9.61 -31.92 -9.69
CA LEU A 470 10.68 -32.42 -8.81
C LEU A 470 10.11 -33.04 -7.52
N ASN A 471 9.07 -32.48 -6.96
CA ASN A 471 8.36 -33.03 -5.81
C ASN A 471 7.72 -34.38 -6.12
N PHE A 472 7.36 -34.63 -7.37
CA PHE A 472 6.84 -35.90 -7.87
C PHE A 472 7.92 -36.84 -8.46
N GLY A 473 9.20 -36.43 -8.46
CA GLY A 473 10.31 -37.24 -8.98
C GLY A 473 10.45 -37.29 -10.50
N MET A 474 9.79 -36.38 -11.23
CA MET A 474 9.73 -36.35 -12.70
C MET A 474 10.92 -35.53 -13.28
N LEU A 475 12.14 -36.03 -13.16
CA LEU A 475 13.37 -35.32 -13.51
C LEU A 475 13.49 -34.98 -15.00
N ASP A 476 13.18 -35.91 -15.89
CA ASP A 476 13.31 -35.67 -17.35
C ASP A 476 12.35 -34.59 -17.84
N LEU A 477 11.11 -34.61 -17.35
CA LEU A 477 10.11 -33.63 -17.69
C LEU A 477 10.48 -32.23 -17.12
N SER A 478 11.12 -32.20 -15.95
CA SER A 478 11.66 -30.96 -15.37
C SER A 478 12.71 -30.32 -16.27
N ILE A 479 13.63 -31.11 -16.84
CA ILE A 479 14.62 -30.64 -17.82
C ILE A 479 13.93 -30.08 -19.05
N GLU A 480 12.97 -30.81 -19.61
CA GLU A 480 12.23 -30.40 -20.81
C GLU A 480 11.56 -29.03 -20.62
N TYR A 481 10.88 -28.80 -19.48
CA TYR A 481 10.26 -27.55 -19.16
C TYR A 481 11.28 -26.40 -19.03
N LEU A 482 12.38 -26.65 -18.33
CA LEU A 482 13.44 -25.66 -18.14
C LEU A 482 14.13 -25.33 -19.47
N GLU A 483 14.33 -26.30 -20.35
CA GLU A 483 14.97 -26.07 -21.64
C GLU A 483 14.07 -25.26 -22.60
N LYS A 484 12.75 -25.40 -22.51
CA LYS A 484 11.77 -24.66 -23.32
C LYS A 484 11.51 -23.25 -22.81
N SER A 485 11.83 -22.94 -21.55
CA SER A 485 11.55 -21.63 -20.95
C SER A 485 12.57 -20.58 -21.38
N ASN A 486 12.22 -19.29 -21.15
CA ASN A 486 13.17 -18.21 -21.19
C ASN A 486 14.32 -18.44 -20.20
N LYS A 487 15.51 -17.97 -20.54
CA LYS A 487 16.73 -18.22 -19.76
C LYS A 487 17.09 -17.02 -18.89
N ASN A 488 17.39 -17.33 -17.64
CA ASN A 488 18.06 -16.43 -16.71
C ASN A 488 18.94 -17.26 -15.78
N PRO A 489 19.78 -16.67 -14.91
CA PRO A 489 20.62 -17.44 -13.99
C PRO A 489 19.87 -18.50 -13.19
N LEU A 490 18.68 -18.19 -12.68
CA LEU A 490 17.93 -19.12 -11.83
C LEU A 490 17.50 -20.38 -12.60
N VAL A 491 17.06 -20.25 -13.86
CA VAL A 491 16.72 -21.40 -14.72
C VAL A 491 17.93 -22.32 -14.92
N TYR A 492 19.12 -21.75 -15.11
CA TYR A 492 20.34 -22.55 -15.23
C TYR A 492 20.72 -23.24 -13.92
N TYR A 493 20.53 -22.61 -12.76
CA TYR A 493 20.72 -23.28 -11.48
C TYR A 493 19.73 -24.42 -11.27
N TYR A 494 18.48 -24.27 -11.71
CA TYR A 494 17.51 -25.37 -11.67
C TYR A 494 17.92 -26.53 -12.59
N LEU A 495 18.41 -26.25 -13.80
CA LEU A 495 18.98 -27.28 -14.70
C LEU A 495 20.15 -27.98 -14.03
N ALA A 496 21.11 -27.25 -13.47
CA ALA A 496 22.24 -27.82 -12.75
C ALA A 496 21.76 -28.74 -11.60
N TYR A 497 20.78 -28.30 -10.83
CA TYR A 497 20.21 -29.08 -9.73
C TYR A 497 19.55 -30.36 -10.21
N VAL A 498 18.77 -30.31 -11.29
CA VAL A 498 18.13 -31.53 -11.83
C VAL A 498 19.16 -32.52 -12.38
N HIS A 499 20.16 -32.01 -13.11
CA HIS A 499 21.26 -32.87 -13.61
C HIS A 499 22.11 -33.50 -12.49
N LYS A 500 22.31 -32.75 -11.40
CA LYS A 500 22.91 -33.30 -10.17
C LYS A 500 22.12 -34.46 -9.60
N LEU A 501 20.77 -34.29 -9.50
CA LEU A 501 19.88 -35.37 -9.04
C LEU A 501 19.90 -36.58 -9.95
N LYS A 502 20.05 -36.40 -11.26
CA LYS A 502 20.21 -37.47 -12.25
C LYS A 502 21.61 -38.10 -12.22
N ASN A 503 22.59 -37.42 -11.69
CA ASN A 503 23.98 -37.84 -11.67
C ASN A 503 24.54 -38.15 -13.07
N ASP A 504 24.21 -37.31 -14.07
CA ASP A 504 24.59 -37.51 -15.48
C ASP A 504 25.79 -36.68 -15.94
N GLY A 505 26.37 -35.87 -15.06
CA GLY A 505 27.62 -35.10 -15.28
C GLY A 505 27.44 -33.73 -15.90
N GLU A 506 26.25 -33.32 -16.26
CA GLU A 506 25.94 -31.99 -16.87
C GLU A 506 25.86 -30.84 -15.85
N GLU A 507 25.81 -31.13 -14.55
CA GLU A 507 25.70 -30.14 -13.48
C GLU A 507 26.67 -28.96 -13.65
N THR A 508 27.95 -29.23 -13.83
CA THR A 508 28.98 -28.18 -13.90
C THR A 508 28.77 -27.22 -15.06
N ARG A 509 28.38 -27.75 -16.21
CA ARG A 509 28.07 -26.94 -17.39
C ARG A 509 27.01 -25.91 -17.14
N TYR A 510 25.90 -26.29 -16.51
CA TYR A 510 24.82 -25.36 -16.21
C TYR A 510 25.15 -24.40 -15.07
N ILE A 511 25.97 -24.78 -14.10
CA ILE A 511 26.53 -23.88 -13.11
C ILE A 511 27.36 -22.79 -13.81
N ASP A 512 28.25 -23.14 -14.72
CA ASP A 512 29.04 -22.16 -15.47
C ASP A 512 28.16 -21.22 -16.30
N MET A 513 27.09 -21.73 -16.90
CA MET A 513 26.11 -20.90 -17.60
C MET A 513 25.38 -19.93 -16.66
N ALA A 514 25.02 -20.37 -15.46
CA ALA A 514 24.34 -19.54 -14.46
C ALA A 514 25.25 -18.41 -13.96
N GLU A 515 26.52 -18.73 -13.66
CA GLU A 515 27.49 -17.73 -13.17
C GLU A 515 27.84 -16.64 -14.19
N ASN A 516 27.76 -16.97 -15.49
CA ASN A 516 28.07 -16.03 -16.58
C ASN A 516 26.84 -15.39 -17.22
N ALA A 517 25.64 -15.76 -16.80
CA ALA A 517 24.41 -15.17 -17.34
C ALA A 517 24.16 -13.76 -16.77
N ASP A 518 23.46 -12.94 -17.55
CA ASP A 518 23.06 -11.61 -17.10
C ASP A 518 22.17 -11.72 -15.84
N PRO A 519 22.57 -11.10 -14.72
CA PRO A 519 21.78 -11.11 -13.49
C PRO A 519 20.52 -10.25 -13.56
N TYR A 520 20.34 -9.47 -14.61
CA TYR A 520 19.18 -8.60 -14.77
C TYR A 520 17.89 -9.41 -14.81
N HIS A 521 16.86 -8.96 -14.10
CA HIS A 521 15.57 -9.66 -13.92
C HIS A 521 15.65 -11.07 -13.28
N CYS A 522 16.73 -11.37 -12.54
CA CYS A 522 16.81 -12.59 -11.76
C CYS A 522 16.47 -12.33 -10.28
N PHE A 523 15.26 -12.74 -9.87
CA PHE A 523 14.73 -12.49 -8.53
C PHE A 523 14.25 -13.79 -7.87
N PRO A 524 15.12 -14.53 -7.19
CA PRO A 524 14.69 -15.70 -6.42
C PRO A 524 13.69 -15.26 -5.33
N ASN A 525 12.58 -15.98 -5.22
CA ASN A 525 11.54 -15.65 -4.24
C ASN A 525 10.74 -16.86 -3.73
N ASP A 526 10.99 -18.04 -4.25
CA ASP A 526 10.43 -19.31 -3.76
C ASP A 526 11.40 -19.95 -2.74
N ASP A 527 10.86 -20.61 -1.72
CA ASP A 527 11.68 -21.26 -0.71
C ASP A 527 12.46 -22.45 -1.30
N PHE A 528 11.96 -23.03 -2.40
CA PHE A 528 12.68 -24.07 -3.13
C PHE A 528 13.93 -23.55 -3.84
N ASP A 529 13.96 -22.25 -4.20
CA ASP A 529 15.14 -21.60 -4.77
C ASP A 529 16.36 -21.71 -3.84
N VAL A 530 16.12 -21.69 -2.51
CA VAL A 530 17.18 -21.89 -1.51
C VAL A 530 17.85 -23.27 -1.66
N ILE A 531 17.05 -24.32 -1.87
CA ILE A 531 17.57 -25.68 -2.03
C ILE A 531 18.44 -25.76 -3.30
N VAL A 532 17.94 -25.20 -4.37
CA VAL A 532 18.62 -25.19 -5.68
C VAL A 532 19.92 -24.39 -5.61
N LEU A 533 19.88 -23.15 -5.13
CA LEU A 533 21.04 -22.27 -5.05
C LEU A 533 22.09 -22.78 -4.06
N LYS A 534 21.66 -23.34 -2.93
CA LYS A 534 22.57 -23.95 -1.94
C LYS A 534 23.33 -25.14 -2.53
N SER A 535 22.73 -25.87 -3.46
CA SER A 535 23.41 -27.01 -4.08
C SER A 535 24.58 -26.62 -4.97
N ALA A 536 24.53 -25.43 -5.59
CA ALA A 536 25.59 -24.88 -6.45
C ALA A 536 26.74 -24.27 -5.64
N SER A 537 26.42 -23.52 -4.58
CA SER A 537 27.41 -22.93 -3.65
C SER A 537 28.50 -22.03 -4.30
N THR A 538 28.13 -21.32 -5.36
CA THR A 538 29.00 -20.44 -6.13
C THR A 538 28.81 -18.97 -5.72
N PRO A 539 29.68 -18.02 -6.14
CA PRO A 539 29.51 -16.61 -5.78
C PRO A 539 28.16 -16.02 -6.13
N MET A 540 27.67 -16.19 -7.36
CA MET A 540 26.38 -15.64 -7.75
C MET A 540 25.21 -16.39 -7.09
N ALA A 541 25.29 -17.69 -6.91
CA ALA A 541 24.29 -18.42 -6.11
C ALA A 541 24.21 -17.89 -4.68
N ASN A 542 25.35 -17.60 -4.04
CA ASN A 542 25.38 -16.96 -2.72
C ASN A 542 24.78 -15.56 -2.73
N TYR A 543 25.04 -14.77 -3.78
CA TYR A 543 24.43 -13.45 -3.95
C TYR A 543 22.89 -13.55 -3.99
N TYR A 544 22.36 -14.44 -4.84
CA TYR A 544 20.91 -14.63 -4.96
C TYR A 544 20.28 -15.15 -3.67
N MET A 545 20.94 -16.10 -2.98
CA MET A 545 20.49 -16.54 -1.67
C MET A 545 20.54 -15.42 -0.63
N GLY A 546 21.60 -14.60 -0.65
CA GLY A 546 21.71 -13.43 0.22
C GLY A 546 20.54 -12.47 0.04
N CYS A 547 20.16 -12.19 -1.22
CA CYS A 547 18.98 -11.36 -1.53
C CYS A 547 17.69 -11.98 -0.99
N LEU A 548 17.50 -13.29 -1.18
CA LEU A 548 16.32 -14.01 -0.69
C LEU A 548 16.26 -13.99 0.84
N TYR A 549 17.34 -14.28 1.52
CA TYR A 549 17.40 -14.27 2.99
C TYR A 549 17.24 -12.85 3.57
N TYR A 550 17.75 -11.83 2.89
CA TYR A 550 17.49 -10.44 3.27
C TYR A 550 15.98 -10.12 3.23
N HIS A 551 15.31 -10.51 2.14
CA HIS A 551 13.87 -10.37 2.01
C HIS A 551 13.07 -11.17 3.03
N ARG A 552 13.65 -12.26 3.56
CA ARG A 552 13.06 -13.15 4.57
C ARG A 552 13.49 -12.81 6.01
N ASP A 553 13.90 -11.58 6.28
CA ASP A 553 14.31 -11.09 7.61
C ASP A 553 15.43 -11.92 8.27
N GLN A 554 16.27 -12.59 7.48
CA GLN A 554 17.44 -13.35 7.95
C GLN A 554 18.74 -12.60 7.67
N TYR A 555 18.88 -11.42 8.29
CA TYR A 555 19.90 -10.42 7.94
C TYR A 555 21.33 -10.87 8.21
N GLU A 556 21.58 -11.60 9.30
CA GLU A 556 22.91 -12.13 9.61
C GLU A 556 23.36 -13.16 8.58
N LEU A 557 22.43 -14.04 8.16
CA LEU A 557 22.71 -15.05 7.14
C LEU A 557 22.90 -14.40 5.78
N ALA A 558 22.08 -13.42 5.42
CA ALA A 558 22.24 -12.65 4.20
C ALA A 558 23.59 -11.93 4.15
N ALA A 559 23.96 -11.26 5.23
CA ALA A 559 25.25 -10.57 5.35
C ALA A 559 26.42 -11.53 5.18
N SER A 560 26.40 -12.69 5.84
CA SER A 560 27.48 -13.70 5.72
C SER A 560 27.62 -14.22 4.29
N LEU A 561 26.53 -14.32 3.53
CA LEU A 561 26.57 -14.72 2.12
C LEU A 561 27.14 -13.61 1.24
N PHE A 562 26.74 -12.35 1.44
CA PHE A 562 27.32 -11.22 0.72
C PHE A 562 28.79 -11.03 1.03
N GLU A 563 29.24 -11.27 2.27
CA GLU A 563 30.67 -11.29 2.65
C GLU A 563 31.44 -12.31 1.80
N LYS A 564 30.94 -13.57 1.73
CA LYS A 564 31.54 -14.63 0.91
C LYS A 564 31.62 -14.29 -0.59
N VAL A 565 30.60 -13.60 -1.10
CA VAL A 565 30.58 -13.08 -2.48
C VAL A 565 31.72 -12.09 -2.66
N ASN A 566 31.81 -11.09 -1.76
CA ASN A 566 32.77 -9.98 -1.83
C ASN A 566 34.23 -10.42 -1.61
N GLU A 567 34.46 -11.59 -1.00
CA GLU A 567 35.77 -12.24 -0.91
C GLU A 567 36.23 -12.84 -2.24
N LYS A 568 35.30 -13.22 -3.11
CA LYS A 568 35.57 -13.97 -4.34
C LYS A 568 35.51 -13.11 -5.60
N ILE A 569 34.54 -12.21 -5.66
CA ILE A 569 34.30 -11.35 -6.82
C ILE A 569 34.04 -9.90 -6.40
N THR A 570 34.33 -8.98 -7.30
CA THR A 570 33.98 -7.56 -7.13
C THR A 570 32.63 -7.32 -7.81
N TYR A 571 31.57 -7.25 -7.02
CA TYR A 571 30.21 -7.07 -7.52
C TYR A 571 29.49 -6.00 -6.70
N TYR A 572 29.27 -4.81 -7.28
CA TYR A 572 28.76 -3.68 -6.52
C TYR A 572 27.38 -3.90 -5.89
N PRO A 573 26.42 -4.68 -6.50
CA PRO A 573 25.16 -4.94 -5.84
C PRO A 573 25.28 -5.74 -4.54
N SER A 574 26.25 -6.65 -4.47
CA SER A 574 26.57 -7.38 -3.23
C SER A 574 27.13 -6.45 -2.15
N LEU A 575 28.05 -5.56 -2.50
CA LEU A 575 28.56 -4.55 -1.56
C LEU A 575 27.46 -3.63 -1.05
N ARG A 576 26.60 -3.17 -1.96
CA ARG A 576 25.44 -2.33 -1.62
C ARG A 576 24.48 -3.07 -0.68
N ASN A 577 24.13 -4.33 -0.97
CA ASN A 577 23.18 -5.10 -0.16
C ASN A 577 23.76 -5.44 1.22
N LEU A 578 25.07 -5.75 1.29
CA LEU A 578 25.78 -5.92 2.56
C LEU A 578 25.77 -4.64 3.39
N SER A 579 25.98 -3.49 2.75
CA SER A 579 25.91 -2.19 3.41
C SER A 579 24.54 -1.97 4.06
N LEU A 580 23.44 -2.26 3.35
CA LEU A 580 22.10 -2.10 3.89
C LEU A 580 21.85 -3.05 5.08
N ALA A 581 22.26 -4.32 4.98
CA ALA A 581 22.15 -5.27 6.07
C ALA A 581 22.91 -4.78 7.32
N TYR A 582 24.10 -4.25 7.14
CA TYR A 582 24.92 -3.72 8.21
C TYR A 582 24.33 -2.46 8.84
N PHE A 583 23.81 -1.55 8.02
CA PHE A 583 23.28 -0.28 8.48
C PHE A 583 21.96 -0.45 9.25
N ASP A 584 21.01 -1.19 8.67
CA ASP A 584 19.64 -1.27 9.18
C ASP A 584 19.48 -2.31 10.31
N HIS A 585 20.23 -3.40 10.26
CA HIS A 585 19.92 -4.57 11.07
C HIS A 585 21.07 -5.04 11.96
N LEU A 586 22.31 -4.80 11.57
CA LEU A 586 23.47 -5.33 12.31
C LEU A 586 24.26 -4.25 13.07
N ASN A 587 23.77 -3.02 13.07
CA ASN A 587 24.35 -1.86 13.77
C ASN A 587 25.85 -1.61 13.49
N LYS A 588 26.31 -1.92 12.26
CA LYS A 588 27.68 -1.71 11.76
C LYS A 588 27.72 -0.50 10.84
N LYS A 589 27.40 0.69 11.36
CA LYS A 589 27.12 1.88 10.55
C LYS A 589 28.34 2.39 9.78
N GLU A 590 29.53 2.38 10.36
CA GLU A 590 30.77 2.85 9.73
C GLU A 590 31.22 1.92 8.59
N GLU A 591 31.12 0.61 8.82
CA GLU A 591 31.43 -0.39 7.80
C GLU A 591 30.41 -0.31 6.66
N ALA A 592 29.13 -0.09 6.99
CA ALA A 592 28.07 0.09 5.99
C ALA A 592 28.36 1.27 5.07
N TYR A 593 28.71 2.42 5.64
CA TYR A 593 29.06 3.62 4.87
C TYR A 593 30.26 3.38 3.96
N THR A 594 31.31 2.72 4.48
CA THR A 594 32.48 2.37 3.70
C THR A 594 32.16 1.46 2.51
N LEU A 595 31.32 0.44 2.73
CA LEU A 595 30.87 -0.50 1.68
C LEU A 595 30.02 0.20 0.63
N LEU A 596 29.11 1.09 1.04
CA LEU A 596 28.25 1.80 0.10
C LEU A 596 29.05 2.79 -0.76
N LYS A 597 30.05 3.46 -0.19
CA LYS A 597 31.00 4.29 -0.95
C LYS A 597 31.73 3.47 -1.99
N LYS A 598 32.27 2.32 -1.61
CA LYS A 598 32.94 1.41 -2.55
C LYS A 598 32.01 0.94 -3.66
N ALA A 599 30.76 0.60 -3.32
CA ALA A 599 29.74 0.24 -4.31
C ALA A 599 29.45 1.37 -5.30
N PHE A 600 29.41 2.61 -4.80
CA PHE A 600 29.25 3.80 -5.65
C PHE A 600 30.44 4.06 -6.55
N GLU A 601 31.66 4.00 -6.03
CA GLU A 601 32.88 4.16 -6.80
C GLU A 601 32.99 3.17 -7.98
N LEU A 602 32.52 1.92 -7.77
CA LEU A 602 32.51 0.88 -8.79
C LEU A 602 31.41 1.08 -9.85
N SER A 603 30.27 1.65 -9.49
CA SER A 603 29.11 1.65 -10.37
C SER A 603 28.69 3.01 -10.88
N ARG A 604 28.98 4.10 -10.14
CA ARG A 604 28.36 5.44 -10.31
C ARG A 604 26.85 5.38 -10.51
N ASN A 605 26.19 4.39 -9.91
CA ASN A 605 24.77 4.16 -10.06
C ASN A 605 23.96 5.23 -9.29
N GLY A 606 22.97 5.83 -9.93
CA GLY A 606 22.13 6.89 -9.35
C GLY A 606 21.34 6.45 -8.11
N ARG A 607 20.96 5.17 -8.01
CA ARG A 607 20.29 4.63 -6.82
C ARG A 607 21.25 4.52 -5.64
N VAL A 608 22.47 4.02 -5.87
CA VAL A 608 23.51 3.92 -4.84
C VAL A 608 23.92 5.33 -4.38
N PHE A 609 24.00 6.29 -5.30
CA PHE A 609 24.22 7.70 -4.96
C PHE A 609 23.14 8.25 -4.02
N TYR A 610 21.88 8.06 -4.35
CA TYR A 610 20.75 8.47 -3.50
C TYR A 610 20.85 7.83 -2.10
N GLU A 611 21.15 6.55 -2.03
CA GLU A 611 21.31 5.83 -0.75
C GLU A 611 22.48 6.40 0.06
N LEU A 612 23.58 6.78 -0.56
CA LEU A 612 24.68 7.46 0.12
C LEU A 612 24.27 8.82 0.69
N VAL A 613 23.59 9.64 -0.10
CA VAL A 613 23.09 10.96 0.38
C VAL A 613 22.17 10.79 1.58
N MET A 614 21.30 9.79 1.56
CA MET A 614 20.40 9.50 2.67
C MET A 614 21.14 8.91 3.88
N MET A 615 22.15 8.06 3.66
CA MET A 615 22.98 7.50 4.72
C MET A 615 23.82 8.60 5.42
N GLU A 616 24.39 9.53 4.65
CA GLU A 616 25.12 10.69 5.21
C GLU A 616 24.22 11.55 6.09
N ALA A 617 22.95 11.74 5.67
CA ALA A 617 21.95 12.43 6.48
C ALA A 617 21.65 11.66 7.77
N SER A 618 21.49 10.34 7.69
CA SER A 618 21.21 9.48 8.84
C SER A 618 22.36 9.39 9.82
N LEU A 619 23.60 9.45 9.31
CA LEU A 619 24.83 9.51 10.13
C LEU A 619 25.13 10.91 10.66
N ASN A 620 24.31 11.89 10.33
CA ASN A 620 24.44 13.28 10.73
C ASN A 620 25.81 13.90 10.36
N ILE A 621 26.33 13.54 9.17
CA ILE A 621 27.54 14.14 8.60
C ILE A 621 27.30 15.64 8.39
N SER A 622 28.35 16.46 8.47
CA SER A 622 28.23 17.91 8.37
C SER A 622 27.55 18.34 7.07
N LEU A 623 26.78 19.42 7.10
CA LEU A 623 26.08 19.92 5.90
C LEU A 623 27.06 20.29 4.80
N GLU A 624 28.23 20.83 5.18
CA GLU A 624 29.30 21.22 4.27
C GLU A 624 29.87 19.99 3.51
N ASP A 625 30.09 18.89 4.20
CA ASP A 625 30.58 17.65 3.58
C ASP A 625 29.53 17.02 2.68
N ARG A 626 28.25 17.01 3.09
CA ARG A 626 27.15 16.52 2.24
C ARG A 626 27.03 17.34 0.96
N VAL A 627 27.08 18.67 1.06
CA VAL A 627 27.05 19.57 -0.09
C VAL A 627 28.23 19.29 -1.02
N LYS A 628 29.46 19.20 -0.47
CA LYS A 628 30.65 18.89 -1.24
C LYS A 628 30.58 17.56 -1.97
N PHE A 629 30.02 16.54 -1.31
CA PHE A 629 29.81 15.21 -1.93
C PHE A 629 28.85 15.31 -3.12
N ILE A 630 27.70 15.99 -2.94
CA ILE A 630 26.71 16.15 -4.00
C ILE A 630 27.28 17.00 -5.15
N GLU A 631 27.98 18.11 -4.86
CA GLU A 631 28.61 18.97 -5.86
C GLU A 631 29.65 18.22 -6.72
N SER A 632 30.37 17.26 -6.12
CA SER A 632 31.30 16.41 -6.84
C SER A 632 30.60 15.40 -7.78
N ASN A 633 29.28 15.26 -7.69
CA ASN A 633 28.45 14.35 -8.47
C ASN A 633 27.17 15.04 -8.98
N LEU A 634 27.27 16.30 -9.35
CA LEU A 634 26.12 17.14 -9.68
C LEU A 634 25.34 16.65 -10.90
N ASP A 635 26.00 15.95 -11.82
CA ASP A 635 25.40 15.27 -12.98
C ASP A 635 24.37 14.23 -12.53
N LEU A 636 24.69 13.41 -11.54
CA LEU A 636 23.78 12.43 -10.95
C LEU A 636 22.69 13.10 -10.11
N ALA A 637 23.04 14.11 -9.32
CA ALA A 637 22.07 14.85 -8.52
C ALA A 637 21.00 15.51 -9.40
N SER A 638 21.41 16.10 -10.53
CA SER A 638 20.48 16.75 -11.46
C SER A 638 19.57 15.78 -12.22
N SER A 639 19.89 14.49 -12.24
CA SER A 639 19.06 13.45 -12.84
C SER A 639 18.04 12.85 -11.85
N ARG A 640 18.04 13.32 -10.58
CA ARG A 640 17.20 12.79 -9.51
C ARG A 640 16.66 13.92 -8.64
N ASP A 641 15.40 14.22 -8.81
CA ASP A 641 14.74 15.33 -8.10
C ASP A 641 14.69 15.15 -6.58
N ASP A 642 14.64 13.91 -6.09
CA ASP A 642 14.72 13.60 -4.67
C ASP A 642 16.09 14.03 -4.06
N VAL A 643 17.18 13.81 -4.77
CA VAL A 643 18.51 14.25 -4.35
C VAL A 643 18.70 15.75 -4.57
N LEU A 644 18.24 16.27 -5.70
CA LEU A 644 18.38 17.69 -6.05
C LEU A 644 17.62 18.58 -5.05
N THR A 645 16.41 18.21 -4.69
CA THR A 645 15.63 18.93 -3.66
C THR A 645 16.35 18.91 -2.31
N LYS A 646 16.95 17.78 -1.94
CA LYS A 646 17.74 17.65 -0.71
C LYS A 646 19.00 18.53 -0.74
N TYR A 647 19.69 18.54 -1.86
CA TYR A 647 20.85 19.42 -2.09
C TYR A 647 20.49 20.91 -1.92
N ILE A 648 19.40 21.34 -2.55
CA ILE A 648 18.93 22.71 -2.44
C ILE A 648 18.57 23.05 -1.00
N SER A 649 17.93 22.12 -0.27
CA SER A 649 17.65 22.29 1.16
C SER A 649 18.95 22.55 1.96
N TYR A 650 20.00 21.75 1.74
CA TYR A 650 21.29 21.96 2.40
C TYR A 650 21.94 23.31 2.05
N LEU A 651 21.80 23.75 0.80
CA LEU A 651 22.25 25.11 0.41
C LEU A 651 21.51 26.20 1.17
N VAL A 652 20.21 26.04 1.36
CA VAL A 652 19.39 26.98 2.15
C VAL A 652 19.84 26.99 3.61
N ASP A 653 20.07 25.83 4.20
CA ASP A 653 20.54 25.68 5.58
C ASP A 653 21.93 26.33 5.79
N LEU A 654 22.81 26.25 4.78
CA LEU A 654 24.12 26.88 4.74
C LEU A 654 24.08 28.36 4.27
N ARG A 655 22.91 28.92 4.07
CA ARG A 655 22.70 30.29 3.56
C ARG A 655 23.34 30.60 2.20
N GLN A 656 23.55 29.58 1.37
CA GLN A 656 24.02 29.70 0.00
C GLN A 656 22.83 29.97 -0.96
N TYR A 657 22.07 31.03 -0.66
CA TYR A 657 20.80 31.29 -1.31
C TYR A 657 20.88 31.53 -2.81
N GLU A 658 21.94 32.15 -3.33
CA GLU A 658 22.12 32.39 -4.77
C GLU A 658 22.20 31.10 -5.56
N LYS A 659 22.97 30.12 -5.03
CA LYS A 659 23.03 28.78 -5.64
C LYS A 659 21.69 28.07 -5.60
N ALA A 660 21.00 28.12 -4.45
CA ALA A 660 19.69 27.52 -4.27
C ALA A 660 18.67 28.10 -5.28
N ILE A 661 18.61 29.42 -5.42
CA ILE A 661 17.74 30.11 -6.37
C ILE A 661 18.11 29.73 -7.82
N PHE A 662 19.40 29.66 -8.14
CA PHE A 662 19.83 29.26 -9.47
C PHE A 662 19.31 27.87 -9.83
N MET A 663 19.47 26.88 -8.94
CA MET A 663 19.00 25.51 -9.18
C MET A 663 17.47 25.46 -9.30
N LEU A 664 16.75 26.13 -8.42
CA LEU A 664 15.29 26.20 -8.46
C LEU A 664 14.72 26.82 -9.74
N LYS A 665 15.44 27.80 -10.33
CA LYS A 665 15.00 28.50 -11.55
C LYS A 665 15.37 27.77 -12.84
N THR A 666 16.46 27.02 -12.84
CA THR A 666 17.02 26.43 -14.06
C THR A 666 16.65 24.97 -14.27
N HIS A 667 16.24 24.27 -13.22
CA HIS A 667 15.82 22.88 -13.29
C HIS A 667 14.31 22.75 -13.51
N SER A 668 13.89 21.79 -14.33
CA SER A 668 12.50 21.37 -14.48
C SER A 668 12.29 20.13 -13.62
N PHE A 669 11.54 20.31 -12.52
CA PHE A 669 11.31 19.23 -11.57
C PHE A 669 10.17 18.31 -12.06
N HIS A 670 10.13 17.09 -11.52
CA HIS A 670 9.05 16.15 -11.69
C HIS A 670 8.50 15.77 -10.33
N THR A 671 7.19 15.78 -10.21
CA THR A 671 6.53 15.29 -9.00
C THR A 671 6.80 13.79 -8.84
N TYR A 672 7.00 13.35 -7.60
CA TYR A 672 7.13 11.94 -7.26
C TYR A 672 6.41 11.67 -5.95
N GLU A 673 5.83 10.51 -5.85
CA GLU A 673 5.09 10.08 -4.68
C GLU A 673 6.01 9.98 -3.45
N GLY A 674 5.60 10.58 -2.34
CA GLY A 674 6.42 10.73 -1.13
C GLY A 674 7.28 12.00 -1.10
N GLY A 675 7.26 12.80 -2.17
CA GLY A 675 7.93 14.10 -2.25
C GLY A 675 7.00 15.30 -2.28
N GLU A 676 5.69 15.07 -2.19
CA GLU A 676 4.66 16.09 -2.33
C GLU A 676 4.82 17.21 -1.30
N GLY A 677 4.86 18.43 -1.79
CA GLY A 677 4.99 19.64 -0.98
C GLY A 677 6.40 19.96 -0.49
N ASN A 678 7.38 19.08 -0.70
CA ASN A 678 8.78 19.31 -0.30
C ASN A 678 9.37 20.52 -1.04
N LEU A 679 9.15 20.57 -2.35
CA LEU A 679 9.70 21.64 -3.19
C LEU A 679 9.02 22.98 -2.92
N THR A 680 7.70 23.01 -2.79
CA THR A 680 6.95 24.22 -2.48
C THR A 680 7.25 24.73 -1.08
N SER A 681 7.42 23.86 -0.09
CA SER A 681 7.86 24.23 1.25
C SER A 681 9.28 24.79 1.26
N LEU A 682 10.21 24.16 0.53
CA LEU A 682 11.58 24.63 0.38
C LEU A 682 11.64 26.03 -0.25
N HIS A 683 10.84 26.26 -1.29
CA HIS A 683 10.69 27.58 -1.91
C HIS A 683 10.19 28.63 -0.90
N SER A 684 9.11 28.36 -0.21
CA SER A 684 8.54 29.28 0.79
C SER A 684 9.54 29.59 1.90
N ASN A 685 10.25 28.58 2.40
CA ASN A 685 11.26 28.74 3.45
C ASN A 685 12.47 29.55 2.99
N LEU A 686 12.96 29.31 1.78
CA LEU A 686 14.06 30.09 1.19
C LEU A 686 13.73 31.58 1.13
N TYR A 687 12.57 31.92 0.59
CA TYR A 687 12.18 33.33 0.46
C TYR A 687 11.76 33.95 1.79
N PHE A 688 11.29 33.17 2.76
CA PHE A 688 11.14 33.61 4.13
C PHE A 688 12.47 34.06 4.75
N LEU A 689 13.53 33.27 4.58
CA LEU A 689 14.87 33.58 5.12
C LEU A 689 15.48 34.80 4.42
N LEU A 690 15.39 34.88 3.09
CA LEU A 690 15.85 36.05 2.33
C LEU A 690 15.10 37.33 2.73
N GLY A 691 13.80 37.23 2.90
CA GLY A 691 12.97 38.35 3.39
C GLY A 691 13.37 38.77 4.80
N ASN A 692 13.68 37.82 5.69
CA ASN A 692 14.15 38.13 7.03
C ASN A 692 15.50 38.85 7.04
N ASP A 693 16.42 38.44 6.17
CA ASP A 693 17.73 39.10 6.07
C ASP A 693 17.58 40.58 5.61
N GLU A 694 16.68 40.87 4.68
CA GLU A 694 16.41 42.24 4.24
C GLU A 694 15.58 43.05 5.29
N PHE A 695 14.65 42.37 5.96
CA PHE A 695 13.87 42.98 7.06
C PHE A 695 14.79 43.48 8.17
N ASN A 696 15.74 42.63 8.58
CA ASN A 696 16.72 42.96 9.64
C ASN A 696 17.66 44.10 9.25
N LYS A 697 17.88 44.34 7.94
CA LYS A 697 18.63 45.49 7.42
C LYS A 697 17.77 46.76 7.32
N GLY A 698 16.47 46.69 7.59
CA GLY A 698 15.54 47.80 7.39
C GLY A 698 15.06 47.98 5.94
N ASN A 699 15.39 47.05 5.03
CA ASN A 699 14.99 47.09 3.62
C ASN A 699 13.57 46.54 3.44
N TYR A 700 12.59 47.13 4.07
CA TYR A 700 11.21 46.59 4.18
C TYR A 700 10.55 46.32 2.84
N GLN A 701 10.75 47.19 1.85
CA GLN A 701 10.15 46.97 0.53
C GLN A 701 10.69 45.71 -0.15
N LYS A 702 12.00 45.53 -0.08
CA LYS A 702 12.65 44.36 -0.63
C LYS A 702 12.31 43.06 0.14
N ALA A 703 12.19 43.17 1.46
CA ALA A 703 11.70 42.07 2.30
C ALA A 703 10.28 41.62 1.87
N LYS A 704 9.39 42.61 1.65
CA LYS A 704 8.02 42.36 1.16
C LYS A 704 8.02 41.61 -0.18
N GLU A 705 8.87 42.04 -1.12
CA GLU A 705 8.99 41.38 -2.42
C GLU A 705 9.38 39.91 -2.25
N TYR A 706 10.40 39.59 -1.42
CA TYR A 706 10.79 38.21 -1.17
C TYR A 706 9.69 37.38 -0.54
N TYR A 707 8.97 37.91 0.48
CA TYR A 707 7.87 37.16 1.09
C TYR A 707 6.73 36.90 0.12
N LEU A 708 6.45 37.80 -0.83
CA LEU A 708 5.44 37.60 -1.87
C LEU A 708 5.89 36.58 -2.89
N ILE A 709 7.18 36.57 -3.29
CA ILE A 709 7.74 35.51 -4.15
C ILE A 709 7.59 34.15 -3.49
N GLY A 710 7.81 34.04 -2.18
CA GLY A 710 7.64 32.79 -1.45
C GLY A 710 6.21 32.22 -1.46
N LEU A 711 5.22 32.99 -1.84
CA LEU A 711 3.82 32.58 -2.01
C LEU A 711 3.47 32.21 -3.46
N ASP A 712 4.38 32.47 -4.42
CA ASP A 712 4.17 32.26 -5.86
C ASP A 712 5.09 31.16 -6.38
N TYR A 713 4.50 30.05 -6.82
CA TYR A 713 5.24 28.86 -7.19
C TYR A 713 5.48 28.81 -8.70
N PRO A 714 6.75 28.74 -9.15
CA PRO A 714 7.10 28.67 -10.57
C PRO A 714 6.57 27.42 -11.27
N LEU A 715 6.19 27.57 -12.55
CA LEU A 715 5.63 26.45 -13.36
C LEU A 715 6.60 25.30 -13.55
N ASN A 716 7.92 25.54 -13.58
CA ASN A 716 8.93 24.50 -13.73
C ASN A 716 9.05 23.55 -12.53
N TYR A 717 8.30 23.78 -11.47
CA TYR A 717 8.20 22.84 -10.36
C TYR A 717 7.26 21.67 -10.66
N HIS A 718 6.37 21.82 -11.65
CA HIS A 718 5.29 20.87 -11.93
C HIS A 718 4.50 20.45 -10.69
N GLU A 719 4.55 21.30 -9.68
CA GLU A 719 3.88 21.16 -8.40
C GLU A 719 3.38 22.55 -7.95
N THR A 720 2.33 22.57 -7.15
CA THR A 720 1.83 23.78 -6.52
C THR A 720 1.53 23.53 -5.05
N ILE A 721 1.06 24.54 -4.34
CA ILE A 721 0.75 24.45 -2.94
C ILE A 721 -0.20 23.27 -2.65
N THR A 722 0.17 22.43 -1.73
CA THR A 722 -0.73 21.38 -1.23
C THR A 722 -1.84 22.04 -0.39
N LEU A 723 -3.00 21.38 -0.30
CA LEU A 723 -4.12 21.85 0.53
C LEU A 723 -3.72 22.11 2.00
N HIS A 724 -2.66 21.46 2.44
CA HIS A 724 -2.16 21.48 3.83
C HIS A 724 -0.91 22.36 4.03
N ALA A 725 -0.40 22.94 2.95
CA ALA A 725 0.71 23.86 3.09
C ALA A 725 0.21 25.16 3.75
N ASP A 726 0.83 25.45 4.85
CA ASP A 726 0.56 26.64 5.65
C ASP A 726 1.70 27.62 5.46
N ASN A 727 1.37 28.77 4.91
CA ASN A 727 2.29 29.88 4.73
C ASN A 727 2.15 30.94 5.82
N SER A 728 1.67 30.59 7.01
CA SER A 728 1.50 31.51 8.14
C SER A 728 2.79 32.27 8.47
N HIS A 729 3.96 31.64 8.30
CA HIS A 729 5.27 32.30 8.49
C HIS A 729 5.48 33.48 7.53
N LEU A 730 5.12 33.33 6.27
CA LEU A 730 5.21 34.40 5.26
C LEU A 730 4.17 35.50 5.53
N TYR A 731 2.92 35.11 5.81
CA TYR A 731 1.86 36.11 6.11
C TYR A 731 2.15 36.88 7.37
N TYR A 732 2.67 36.28 8.43
CA TYR A 732 3.11 36.97 9.62
C TYR A 732 4.16 38.06 9.31
N LYS A 733 5.19 37.70 8.52
CA LYS A 733 6.24 38.64 8.12
C LYS A 733 5.74 39.72 7.17
N LEU A 734 4.82 39.38 6.25
CA LEU A 734 4.15 40.37 5.40
C LEU A 734 3.34 41.40 6.26
N ALA A 735 2.69 40.93 7.32
CA ALA A 735 1.99 41.82 8.25
C ALA A 735 2.97 42.75 8.97
N LEU A 736 4.11 42.23 9.46
CA LEU A 736 5.14 43.06 10.12
C LEU A 736 5.72 44.11 9.15
N VAL A 737 6.07 43.69 7.92
CA VAL A 737 6.56 44.62 6.91
C VAL A 737 5.51 45.70 6.57
N SER A 738 4.25 45.32 6.43
CA SER A 738 3.16 46.26 6.14
C SER A 738 2.98 47.27 7.29
N LYS A 739 3.20 46.85 8.54
CA LYS A 739 3.24 47.75 9.70
C LYS A 739 4.35 48.79 9.59
N GLU A 740 5.59 48.33 9.27
CA GLU A 740 6.75 49.26 9.12
C GLU A 740 6.58 50.23 7.94
N LEU A 741 5.87 49.78 6.87
CA LEU A 741 5.52 50.64 5.73
C LEU A 741 4.28 51.50 5.92
N GLY A 742 3.60 51.43 7.06
CA GLY A 742 2.38 52.20 7.34
C GLY A 742 1.12 51.71 6.63
N GLU A 743 1.12 50.47 6.07
CA GLU A 743 0.02 49.87 5.33
C GLU A 743 -0.94 49.09 6.24
N THR A 744 -1.64 49.78 7.15
CA THR A 744 -2.47 49.14 8.18
C THR A 744 -3.54 48.21 7.66
N SER A 745 -4.20 48.53 6.53
CA SER A 745 -5.22 47.66 5.93
C SER A 745 -4.64 46.35 5.46
N LYS A 746 -3.48 46.39 4.81
CA LYS A 746 -2.77 45.18 4.35
C LYS A 746 -2.21 44.37 5.51
N MET A 747 -1.74 45.02 6.55
CA MET A 747 -1.30 44.37 7.77
C MET A 747 -2.41 43.49 8.33
N ASN A 748 -3.61 44.00 8.51
CA ASN A 748 -4.75 43.22 9.01
C ASN A 748 -5.17 42.10 8.07
N GLU A 749 -5.16 42.35 6.77
CA GLU A 749 -5.44 41.31 5.77
C GLU A 749 -4.45 40.14 5.88
N TYR A 750 -3.16 40.44 5.99
CA TYR A 750 -2.14 39.39 6.12
C TYR A 750 -2.22 38.66 7.46
N LEU A 751 -2.55 39.35 8.55
CA LEU A 751 -2.78 38.71 9.85
C LEU A 751 -3.93 37.69 9.77
N GLU A 752 -5.06 38.08 9.15
CA GLU A 752 -6.19 37.14 8.96
C GLU A 752 -5.83 35.94 8.06
N LYS A 753 -5.05 36.15 7.00
CA LYS A 753 -4.53 35.05 6.18
C LYS A 753 -3.59 34.14 6.96
N GLY A 754 -2.77 34.68 7.85
CA GLY A 754 -1.82 33.95 8.68
C GLY A 754 -2.45 33.09 9.79
N ILE A 755 -3.72 33.35 10.12
CA ILE A 755 -4.48 32.54 11.09
C ILE A 755 -5.38 31.48 10.42
N SER A 756 -5.38 31.41 9.11
CA SER A 756 -6.20 30.43 8.37
C SER A 756 -5.95 29.03 8.88
N SER A 757 -7.03 28.28 9.03
CA SER A 757 -7.10 27.06 9.82
C SER A 757 -6.32 25.91 9.21
N LEU A 758 -5.29 25.44 9.89
CA LEU A 758 -4.85 24.07 9.76
C LEU A 758 -5.50 23.18 10.82
N ALA A 759 -5.83 21.97 10.44
CA ALA A 759 -6.46 21.01 11.33
C ALA A 759 -5.44 20.31 12.25
N CYS A 760 -4.15 20.24 11.85
CA CYS A 760 -3.10 19.59 12.63
C CYS A 760 -1.99 20.55 13.05
N PRO A 761 -1.49 20.43 14.30
CA PRO A 761 -0.35 21.19 14.77
C PRO A 761 0.90 20.90 13.93
N ASN A 762 1.55 22.00 13.52
CA ASN A 762 2.81 21.99 12.80
C ASN A 762 3.58 23.28 13.14
N PRO A 763 4.86 23.43 12.77
CA PRO A 763 5.68 24.60 13.09
C PRO A 763 5.03 25.96 12.79
N ASN A 764 4.17 26.04 11.78
CA ASN A 764 3.49 27.29 11.42
C ASN A 764 2.42 27.73 12.43
N PHE A 765 1.98 26.86 13.34
CA PHE A 765 1.10 27.26 14.45
C PHE A 765 1.74 28.33 15.34
N TYR A 766 3.07 28.36 15.46
CA TYR A 766 3.80 29.45 16.11
C TYR A 766 3.54 30.80 15.43
N PHE A 767 3.66 30.83 14.10
CA PHE A 767 3.45 32.08 13.36
C PHE A 767 1.98 32.48 13.35
N ALA A 768 1.06 31.54 13.29
CA ALA A 768 -0.36 31.79 13.46
C ALA A 768 -0.67 32.36 14.86
N ALA A 769 -0.04 31.82 15.92
CA ALA A 769 -0.16 32.35 17.27
C ALA A 769 0.34 33.79 17.34
N LYS A 770 1.45 34.11 16.68
CA LYS A 770 1.96 35.50 16.58
C LYS A 770 1.01 36.43 15.82
N CYS A 771 0.32 35.94 14.81
CA CYS A 771 -0.75 36.70 14.13
C CYS A 771 -1.93 36.97 15.08
N TYR A 772 -2.37 35.95 15.84
CA TYR A 772 -3.42 36.11 16.84
C TYR A 772 -3.04 37.14 17.93
N GLU A 773 -1.79 37.14 18.42
CA GLU A 773 -1.29 38.11 19.38
C GLU A 773 -1.40 39.54 18.85
N LEU A 774 -1.02 39.78 17.59
CA LEU A 774 -1.12 41.09 16.95
C LEU A 774 -2.57 41.56 16.72
N LEU A 775 -3.49 40.60 16.60
CA LEU A 775 -4.94 40.85 16.52
C LEU A 775 -5.60 40.98 17.90
N ASN A 776 -4.84 40.98 19.00
CA ASN A 776 -5.30 40.96 20.39
C ASN A 776 -6.19 39.73 20.76
N ARG A 777 -6.03 38.63 20.05
CA ARG A 777 -6.76 37.37 20.25
C ARG A 777 -5.88 36.37 21.04
N LYS A 778 -5.63 36.68 22.32
CA LYS A 778 -4.66 35.99 23.17
C LYS A 778 -5.03 34.55 23.48
N GLU A 779 -6.31 34.23 23.65
CA GLU A 779 -6.76 32.90 23.97
C GLU A 779 -6.52 31.95 22.78
N GLU A 780 -6.80 32.37 21.57
CA GLU A 780 -6.56 31.59 20.36
C GLU A 780 -5.05 31.45 20.11
N ALA A 781 -4.25 32.45 20.37
CA ALA A 781 -2.79 32.37 20.30
C ALA A 781 -2.27 31.30 21.25
N LYS A 782 -2.72 31.33 22.53
CA LYS A 782 -2.35 30.31 23.51
C LYS A 782 -2.78 28.93 23.09
N ALA A 783 -4.02 28.75 22.60
CA ALA A 783 -4.51 27.45 22.14
C ALA A 783 -3.64 26.84 21.01
N LYS A 784 -3.08 27.67 20.12
CA LYS A 784 -2.15 27.18 19.08
C LYS A 784 -0.82 26.71 19.67
N LEU A 785 -0.28 27.42 20.65
CA LEU A 785 0.98 27.02 21.32
C LEU A 785 0.79 25.79 22.21
N ASP A 786 -0.31 25.72 22.95
CA ASP A 786 -0.65 24.54 23.76
C ASP A 786 -0.79 23.29 22.85
N ALA A 787 -1.43 23.44 21.69
CA ALA A 787 -1.57 22.36 20.71
C ALA A 787 -0.21 21.85 20.17
N LEU A 788 0.76 22.74 19.94
CA LEU A 788 2.12 22.32 19.57
C LEU A 788 2.78 21.49 20.67
N TYR A 789 2.70 21.96 21.90
CA TYR A 789 3.32 21.28 23.04
C TYR A 789 2.69 19.92 23.31
N GLU A 790 1.36 19.84 23.38
CA GLU A 790 0.63 18.61 23.63
C GLU A 790 0.85 17.57 22.50
N THR A 791 0.84 18.01 21.24
CA THR A 791 1.12 17.11 20.12
C THR A 791 2.56 16.62 20.13
N GLY A 792 3.54 17.48 20.43
CA GLY A 792 4.93 17.06 20.55
C GLY A 792 5.12 16.01 21.64
N LYS A 793 4.50 16.22 22.81
CA LYS A 793 4.50 15.27 23.91
C LYS A 793 3.82 13.95 23.55
N ASP A 794 2.68 14.00 22.89
CA ASP A 794 1.92 12.79 22.49
C ASP A 794 2.70 11.94 21.49
N LEU A 795 3.36 12.56 20.50
CA LEU A 795 4.24 11.87 19.56
C LEU A 795 5.37 11.10 20.25
N TYR A 796 5.93 11.69 21.30
CA TYR A 796 7.01 11.07 22.06
C TYR A 796 6.51 9.91 22.95
N GLU A 797 5.36 10.09 23.63
CA GLU A 797 4.83 9.14 24.59
C GLU A 797 4.06 7.98 23.92
N ASN A 798 3.25 8.27 22.92
CA ASN A 798 2.26 7.33 22.37
C ASN A 798 2.65 6.70 21.04
N ARG A 799 3.79 7.10 20.43
CA ARG A 799 4.23 6.58 19.12
C ARG A 799 3.17 6.73 18.03
N ASP A 800 2.38 7.79 18.08
CA ASP A 800 1.41 8.01 17.00
C ASP A 800 2.19 8.20 15.69
N LEU A 801 1.96 7.28 14.77
CA LEU A 801 2.54 7.33 13.46
C LEU A 801 1.69 8.27 12.62
N ASP A 802 2.34 9.29 12.16
CA ASP A 802 1.93 9.97 10.95
C ASP A 802 2.20 9.01 9.77
N SER A 803 1.27 8.08 9.58
CA SER A 803 1.43 7.03 8.59
C SER A 803 1.02 7.53 7.23
N TYR A 804 1.99 8.04 6.47
CA TYR A 804 1.81 8.14 5.04
C TYR A 804 1.99 6.75 4.40
N PHE A 805 0.92 6.23 3.88
CA PHE A 805 0.97 5.09 2.98
C PHE A 805 0.93 5.58 1.54
N GLY A 806 2.07 5.74 0.94
CA GLY A 806 2.12 5.64 -0.50
C GLY A 806 1.66 4.23 -0.88
N VAL A 807 0.45 4.12 -1.34
CA VAL A 807 -0.18 2.99 -2.05
C VAL A 807 0.44 1.60 -1.80
N GLY A 808 0.53 1.16 -0.53
CA GLY A 808 0.98 -0.18 -0.19
C GLY A 808 2.46 -0.48 -0.42
N ALA A 809 3.29 0.52 -0.68
CA ALA A 809 4.72 0.35 -0.84
C ALA A 809 5.49 1.01 0.29
N PRO A 810 5.85 0.28 1.35
CA PRO A 810 6.77 0.78 2.38
C PRO A 810 8.19 1.02 1.85
N THR A 811 8.45 0.71 0.60
CA THR A 811 9.79 0.49 0.04
C THR A 811 10.47 1.72 -0.54
N ARG A 812 9.95 2.92 -0.33
CA ARG A 812 10.59 4.14 -0.85
C ARG A 812 11.74 4.62 -0.01
N LEU A 813 11.70 4.33 1.27
CA LEU A 813 12.82 4.61 2.15
C LEU A 813 13.96 3.64 1.83
N PRO A 814 15.18 4.14 1.59
CA PRO A 814 16.32 3.27 1.34
C PRO A 814 16.72 2.47 2.58
N PHE A 815 16.28 2.89 3.76
CA PHE A 815 16.60 2.30 5.05
C PHE A 815 15.33 1.97 5.84
N ALA A 816 15.50 1.09 6.85
CA ALA A 816 14.42 0.74 7.76
C ALA A 816 13.86 2.00 8.46
N TYR A 817 12.55 2.04 8.61
CA TYR A 817 11.86 3.17 9.23
C TYR A 817 12.01 3.13 10.75
N ASP A 818 12.83 4.06 11.28
CA ASP A 818 12.99 4.25 12.71
C ASP A 818 11.94 5.23 13.23
N ILE A 819 10.81 4.69 13.67
CA ILE A 819 9.68 5.47 14.17
C ILE A 819 10.04 6.29 15.40
N ASP A 820 10.84 5.74 16.32
CA ASP A 820 11.20 6.43 17.55
C ASP A 820 12.07 7.66 17.25
N ARG A 821 13.00 7.54 16.32
CA ARG A 821 13.79 8.67 15.84
C ARG A 821 12.94 9.73 15.14
N VAL A 822 12.07 9.33 14.24
CA VAL A 822 11.21 10.26 13.50
C VAL A 822 10.28 11.02 14.44
N ASN A 823 9.64 10.32 15.37
CA ASN A 823 8.76 10.95 16.35
C ASN A 823 9.53 11.86 17.30
N THR A 824 10.76 11.48 17.70
CA THR A 824 11.61 12.33 18.54
C THR A 824 11.98 13.62 17.83
N ILE A 825 12.35 13.56 16.55
CA ILE A 825 12.66 14.76 15.75
C ILE A 825 11.42 15.66 15.66
N LYS A 826 10.27 15.12 15.26
CA LYS A 826 9.01 15.88 15.17
C LYS A 826 8.58 16.48 16.52
N SER A 827 8.68 15.71 17.59
CA SER A 827 8.39 16.19 18.95
C SER A 827 9.27 17.39 19.31
N LEU A 828 10.58 17.29 19.13
CA LEU A 828 11.52 18.37 19.40
C LEU A 828 11.22 19.61 18.53
N GLU A 829 10.87 19.43 17.26
CA GLU A 829 10.48 20.54 16.38
C GLU A 829 9.28 21.31 16.94
N LEU A 830 8.20 20.61 17.31
CA LEU A 830 6.99 21.22 17.84
C LEU A 830 7.23 21.88 19.19
N GLU A 831 7.97 21.23 20.10
CA GLU A 831 8.32 21.80 21.40
C GLU A 831 9.17 23.07 21.29
N ILE A 832 10.13 23.12 20.36
CA ILE A 832 10.95 24.32 20.12
C ILE A 832 10.07 25.51 19.80
N PHE A 833 9.12 25.35 18.88
CA PHE A 833 8.22 26.43 18.49
C PHE A 833 7.24 26.82 19.61
N ALA A 834 6.74 25.87 20.38
CA ALA A 834 5.91 26.14 21.55
C ALA A 834 6.67 26.97 22.57
N LEU A 835 7.90 26.57 22.94
CA LEU A 835 8.76 27.27 23.91
C LEU A 835 9.14 28.68 23.44
N LEU A 836 9.44 28.87 22.17
CA LEU A 836 9.69 30.19 21.59
C LEU A 836 8.44 31.07 21.66
N GLY A 837 7.26 30.50 21.42
CA GLY A 837 5.97 31.19 21.53
C GLY A 837 5.70 31.70 22.95
N GLU A 838 6.06 30.92 23.96
CA GLU A 838 5.96 31.26 25.37
C GLU A 838 7.08 32.20 25.90
N GLY A 839 8.07 32.52 25.06
CA GLY A 839 9.24 33.32 25.46
C GLY A 839 10.30 32.58 26.25
N LYS A 840 10.24 31.25 26.31
CA LYS A 840 11.20 30.33 27.00
C LYS A 840 12.41 30.05 26.13
N THR A 841 13.12 31.09 25.72
CA THR A 841 14.24 31.01 24.75
C THR A 841 15.37 30.09 25.19
N LYS A 842 15.70 30.02 26.47
CA LYS A 842 16.78 29.16 26.97
C LYS A 842 16.42 27.68 26.81
N GLU A 843 15.21 27.32 27.16
CA GLU A 843 14.71 25.95 27.03
C GLU A 843 14.63 25.53 25.55
N ALA A 844 14.18 26.43 24.68
CA ALA A 844 14.17 26.21 23.23
C ALA A 844 15.60 25.95 22.70
N GLU A 845 16.62 26.71 23.15
CA GLU A 845 18.00 26.48 22.72
C GLU A 845 18.58 25.15 23.21
N GLU A 846 18.20 24.64 24.38
CA GLU A 846 18.59 23.30 24.81
C GLU A 846 17.95 22.23 23.89
N LYS A 847 16.67 22.38 23.57
CA LYS A 847 15.99 21.48 22.63
C LYS A 847 16.60 21.52 21.21
N LYS A 848 17.00 22.69 20.73
CA LYS A 848 17.75 22.81 19.46
C LYS A 848 19.08 22.05 19.49
N LYS A 849 19.80 22.04 20.62
CA LYS A 849 21.04 21.26 20.77
C LYS A 849 20.78 19.76 20.71
N GLU A 850 19.67 19.31 21.29
CA GLU A 850 19.24 17.91 21.19
C GLU A 850 18.90 17.55 19.73
N LEU A 851 18.12 18.40 19.06
CA LEU A 851 17.71 18.22 17.69
C LEU A 851 18.92 18.16 16.71
N ARG A 852 19.92 19.04 16.90
CA ARG A 852 21.15 19.02 16.08
C ARG A 852 21.91 17.68 16.15
N LYS A 853 21.79 16.93 17.24
CA LYS A 853 22.40 15.59 17.34
C LYS A 853 21.68 14.54 16.51
N LEU A 854 20.43 14.80 16.16
CA LEU A 854 19.58 13.88 15.41
C LEU A 854 19.47 14.28 13.94
N ASP A 855 19.24 15.57 13.66
CA ASP A 855 19.08 16.09 12.32
C ASP A 855 19.58 17.54 12.22
N LEU A 856 20.65 17.74 11.42
CA LEU A 856 21.22 19.06 11.14
C LEU A 856 20.38 19.87 10.14
N SER A 857 19.51 19.24 9.38
CA SER A 857 18.67 19.87 8.34
C SER A 857 17.19 19.98 8.74
N SER A 858 16.92 19.92 10.05
CA SER A 858 15.54 20.05 10.55
C SER A 858 14.98 21.44 10.29
N ILE A 859 13.70 21.48 9.86
CA ILE A 859 12.97 22.72 9.56
C ILE A 859 12.93 23.67 10.75
N ALA A 860 12.88 23.16 11.97
CA ALA A 860 12.90 24.01 13.16
C ALA A 860 14.24 24.76 13.33
N LEU A 861 15.37 24.11 13.02
CA LEU A 861 16.67 24.77 13.04
C LEU A 861 16.75 25.85 11.96
N THR A 862 16.24 25.58 10.77
CA THR A 862 16.23 26.49 9.61
C THR A 862 15.40 27.74 9.90
N LEU A 863 14.11 27.55 10.22
CA LEU A 863 13.16 28.67 10.43
C LEU A 863 13.44 29.49 11.67
N THR A 864 14.04 28.89 12.70
CA THR A 864 14.34 29.60 13.95
C THR A 864 15.75 30.20 14.01
N SER A 865 16.51 30.13 12.93
CA SER A 865 17.86 30.67 12.86
C SER A 865 17.93 32.20 12.97
N ASN A 866 16.82 32.88 12.72
CA ASN A 866 16.66 34.36 12.75
C ASN A 866 15.51 34.83 13.63
N ILE A 867 15.05 33.99 14.59
CA ILE A 867 14.01 34.35 15.58
C ILE A 867 14.62 34.70 16.92
#